data_0763d5c8f88fb62c2b3bbc57aac43587
#
_entry.id   0763d5c8f88fb62c2b3bbc57aac43587
#
_cell.length_a   1.000
_cell.length_b   1.000
_cell.length_c   1.000
_cell.angle_alpha   90.00
_cell.angle_beta   90.00
_cell.angle_gamma   90.00
#
_symmetry.space_group_name_H-M   'P 1'
#
loop_
_entity.id
_entity.type
_entity.pdbx_description
1 polymer ?
#
loop_
_entity_poly.entity_id
_entity_poly.type
_entity_poly.pdbx_seq_one_letter_code
_entity_poly.pdbx_strand_id
1 'polypeptide(L)'
;MIALRAALVAVVTVLAGLLLAPGATAADDVPAPEQGAPWYGPGLDWTKDSAAAYGERLGETPSLYSQRVNYPLGDDDTTYLRQFAGQAATQGAVAAVTLEPTVPLDELTVADAEELADELATLHDELDQVLLVRFAPEMNGTWYGWAQQPTQYVRAFRTVADAVHAATPYAAMVWSPVYGAGYPFGAAYGDVDPDREGDTAALDTDENGILDGADDPYAPYWPGEDAVDWVGITLYHFGVDRGREDNDLDPTTGGQTGDDEISEGFEPDVAPEQGDLEARLDETYGYGDQGSGRKPFYDRFAERYDKPVLLETGALWRPDGEGDSEISIKRGWWRQVFAAGQDRPLIAGISWLEQKRPEAEVQGDEVDWRATRTERLAEALRRDLDRYGVRVGPVTRVLDQEAANEATAQGRLPDADDGGEMGWIVFCAALLAVAFVFAGFAGRFIPSWRYPNEHDTRDQRLDLFRGWIILTVVLTHTELTSPYSYISLNAIGAITGAEMFVLLSGIVLGMIYAPTVRKLGEWRTAVVMWKRARKQYLVALAVVLIIFLLGLLPFVDATAITTFTDRGTGENGQVVQGQVYDLYANGPRLFDYPTPWYAVRQLLLLEMGPWVFNIMGLFVVLSLLLPPMMWLVRRGYWWVLLALSWAAFVYSAIYSPHWLPSQFEDVFPLLTWQIAFTHGLVIGHYRRQLTAALTSRWGKIACTVFVLGYAGALVYLWLGHAYGFVTTPFPDTTYAYLYQHAYTRIFLQPGRLLDLVLMIVVAFAFLTTCWKPVNAVVGWFWTPLGAASLYVFIVHVFFVLAIANIPGLDRGSLWQGTVIHTVEILLIWLMVKKKFLFSVIPR
;
A
#
# COMPACT_ATOMS: atom_id res chain seq x y z
N MET A 1 -35.53 40.64 50.93
CA MET A 1 -35.67 41.22 49.58
C MET A 1 -34.35 41.34 48.85
N ILE A 2 -33.23 41.62 49.48
CA ILE A 2 -31.89 41.71 48.79
C ILE A 2 -31.39 40.35 48.31
N ALA A 3 -31.55 39.27 49.07
CA ALA A 3 -31.14 37.92 48.72
C ALA A 3 -31.93 37.31 47.53
N LEU A 4 -33.23 37.68 47.40
CA LEU A 4 -34.09 37.23 46.31
C LEU A 4 -33.77 37.94 44.98
N ARG A 5 -33.27 39.20 45.05
CA ARG A 5 -32.82 39.96 43.90
C ARG A 5 -31.45 39.46 43.40
N ALA A 6 -30.57 39.06 44.31
CA ALA A 6 -29.27 38.47 43.96
C ALA A 6 -29.40 37.07 43.29
N ALA A 7 -30.34 36.26 43.81
CA ALA A 7 -30.65 34.96 43.20
C ALA A 7 -31.32 35.11 41.80
N LEU A 8 -32.18 36.10 41.61
CA LEU A 8 -32.83 36.37 40.32
C LEU A 8 -31.84 36.91 39.27
N VAL A 9 -30.91 37.76 39.70
CA VAL A 9 -29.82 38.25 38.81
C VAL A 9 -28.85 37.10 38.45
N ALA A 10 -28.52 36.20 39.38
CA ALA A 10 -27.69 35.04 39.07
C ALA A 10 -28.37 34.06 38.10
N VAL A 11 -29.66 33.80 38.26
CA VAL A 11 -30.46 32.96 37.34
C VAL A 11 -30.59 33.59 35.96
N VAL A 12 -30.83 34.94 35.89
CA VAL A 12 -30.87 35.65 34.61
C VAL A 12 -29.51 35.71 33.93
N THR A 13 -28.40 35.78 34.70
CA THR A 13 -27.06 35.78 34.11
C THR A 13 -26.66 34.37 33.67
N VAL A 14 -27.11 33.31 34.33
CA VAL A 14 -26.92 31.92 33.87
C VAL A 14 -27.81 31.59 32.66
N LEU A 15 -29.06 32.07 32.66
CA LEU A 15 -29.94 31.92 31.50
C LEU A 15 -29.52 32.80 30.30
N ALA A 16 -28.92 33.95 30.51
CA ALA A 16 -28.31 34.76 29.47
C ALA A 16 -26.99 34.16 28.94
N GLY A 17 -26.24 33.44 29.80
CA GLY A 17 -25.05 32.66 29.44
C GLY A 17 -25.39 31.37 28.66
N LEU A 18 -26.56 30.77 28.88
CA LEU A 18 -27.09 29.62 28.16
C LEU A 18 -27.76 29.99 26.83
N LEU A 19 -28.13 31.29 26.66
CA LEU A 19 -28.64 31.82 25.38
C LEU A 19 -27.56 32.49 24.51
N LEU A 20 -26.33 32.53 25.01
CA LEU A 20 -25.12 32.97 24.30
C LEU A 20 -24.09 31.84 24.34
N ALA A 21 -24.51 30.57 24.21
CA ALA A 21 -23.62 29.59 23.68
C ALA A 21 -23.30 30.10 22.24
N PRO A 22 -22.02 30.28 21.86
CA PRO A 22 -21.71 30.53 20.47
C PRO A 22 -22.40 29.41 19.68
N GLY A 23 -23.26 29.74 18.74
CA GLY A 23 -23.73 28.81 17.75
C GLY A 23 -22.46 28.19 17.13
N ALA A 24 -22.52 26.90 16.80
CA ALA A 24 -21.46 26.26 16.06
C ALA A 24 -21.00 27.25 14.96
N THR A 25 -19.75 27.68 15.04
CA THR A 25 -19.17 28.56 14.03
C THR A 25 -18.98 27.69 12.80
N ALA A 26 -19.54 28.09 11.70
CA ALA A 26 -19.21 27.53 10.39
C ALA A 26 -17.67 27.51 10.24
N ALA A 27 -17.14 26.65 9.35
CA ALA A 27 -15.70 26.52 9.10
C ALA A 27 -15.11 27.82 8.49
N ASP A 28 -15.16 28.89 9.27
CA ASP A 28 -14.82 30.26 8.81
C ASP A 28 -13.33 30.42 8.48
N ASP A 29 -12.46 29.48 8.92
CA ASP A 29 -11.00 29.49 8.71
C ASP A 29 -10.52 28.53 7.59
N VAL A 30 -11.44 27.81 6.92
CA VAL A 30 -11.08 27.05 5.71
C VAL A 30 -11.00 28.03 4.53
N PRO A 31 -9.82 28.26 3.93
CA PRO A 31 -9.71 29.18 2.82
C PRO A 31 -10.48 28.66 1.61
N ALA A 32 -11.03 29.55 0.81
CA ALA A 32 -11.53 29.26 -0.53
C ALA A 32 -10.62 29.92 -1.57
N PRO A 33 -10.45 29.35 -2.77
CA PRO A 33 -9.69 29.99 -3.83
C PRO A 33 -10.37 31.27 -4.31
N GLU A 34 -9.61 32.11 -5.02
CA GLU A 34 -10.21 33.23 -5.73
C GLU A 34 -11.26 32.73 -6.74
N GLN A 35 -12.39 33.42 -6.83
CA GLN A 35 -13.46 33.04 -7.73
C GLN A 35 -12.96 32.93 -9.18
N GLY A 36 -13.28 31.83 -9.85
CA GLY A 36 -12.83 31.53 -11.20
C GLY A 36 -11.41 30.93 -11.31
N ALA A 37 -10.75 30.66 -10.18
CA ALA A 37 -9.45 30.00 -10.11
C ALA A 37 -9.49 28.78 -9.18
N PRO A 38 -10.25 27.72 -9.53
CA PRO A 38 -10.44 26.55 -8.66
C PRO A 38 -9.11 25.86 -8.34
N TRP A 39 -9.02 25.26 -7.15
CA TRP A 39 -7.94 24.36 -6.80
C TRP A 39 -8.01 23.07 -7.64
N TYR A 40 -6.86 22.57 -8.02
CA TYR A 40 -6.76 21.27 -8.69
C TYR A 40 -5.99 20.28 -7.86
N GLY A 41 -6.45 19.04 -7.87
CA GLY A 41 -5.70 17.93 -7.32
C GLY A 41 -6.25 16.55 -7.68
N PRO A 42 -5.46 15.49 -7.44
CA PRO A 42 -5.84 14.12 -7.76
C PRO A 42 -6.49 13.40 -6.59
N GLY A 43 -7.37 12.43 -6.93
CA GLY A 43 -7.71 11.30 -6.08
C GLY A 43 -6.82 10.11 -6.44
N LEU A 44 -5.72 9.94 -5.72
CA LEU A 44 -4.70 8.92 -6.02
C LEU A 44 -5.13 7.51 -5.62
N ASP A 45 -4.53 6.51 -6.25
CA ASP A 45 -4.43 5.17 -5.66
C ASP A 45 -3.28 5.17 -4.62
N TRP A 46 -3.60 5.57 -3.40
CA TRP A 46 -2.65 5.71 -2.31
C TRP A 46 -1.94 4.41 -1.92
N THR A 47 -2.40 3.27 -2.44
CA THR A 47 -1.70 1.98 -2.27
C THR A 47 -0.52 1.82 -3.23
N LYS A 48 -0.43 2.66 -4.26
CA LYS A 48 0.58 2.55 -5.33
C LYS A 48 1.24 3.87 -5.69
N ASP A 49 0.73 4.99 -5.15
CA ASP A 49 1.17 6.34 -5.51
C ASP A 49 1.34 7.23 -4.27
N SER A 50 1.94 8.38 -4.43
CA SER A 50 2.16 9.35 -3.37
C SER A 50 2.03 10.79 -3.87
N ALA A 51 1.77 11.73 -2.95
CA ALA A 51 1.67 13.15 -3.27
C ALA A 51 2.95 13.68 -3.95
N ALA A 52 4.12 13.28 -3.46
CA ALA A 52 5.41 13.68 -4.03
C ALA A 52 5.62 13.12 -5.45
N ALA A 53 5.33 11.82 -5.66
CA ALA A 53 5.48 11.19 -6.97
C ALA A 53 4.53 11.76 -8.02
N TYR A 54 3.31 12.09 -7.62
CA TYR A 54 2.36 12.76 -8.50
C TYR A 54 2.84 14.17 -8.89
N GLY A 55 3.27 14.97 -7.91
CA GLY A 55 3.81 16.32 -8.17
C GLY A 55 5.02 16.30 -9.11
N GLU A 56 5.91 15.30 -8.96
CA GLU A 56 7.04 15.11 -9.87
C GLU A 56 6.57 14.79 -11.30
N ARG A 57 5.59 13.91 -11.48
CA ARG A 57 5.04 13.56 -12.80
C ARG A 57 4.30 14.73 -13.46
N LEU A 58 3.51 15.46 -12.68
CA LEU A 58 2.82 16.65 -13.19
C LEU A 58 3.80 17.80 -13.49
N GLY A 59 4.90 17.89 -12.74
CA GLY A 59 5.86 19.00 -12.77
C GLY A 59 5.35 20.25 -12.04
N GLU A 60 4.30 20.13 -11.25
CA GLU A 60 3.67 21.16 -10.43
C GLU A 60 3.10 20.50 -9.16
N THR A 61 2.99 21.25 -8.07
CA THR A 61 2.38 20.78 -6.84
C THR A 61 0.87 21.01 -6.88
N PRO A 62 0.00 19.98 -6.70
CA PRO A 62 -1.43 20.18 -6.55
C PRO A 62 -1.80 21.06 -5.35
N SER A 63 -2.95 21.75 -5.43
CA SER A 63 -3.48 22.54 -4.31
C SER A 63 -4.37 21.74 -3.36
N LEU A 64 -4.84 20.56 -3.79
CA LEU A 64 -5.60 19.62 -2.97
C LEU A 64 -5.23 18.18 -3.32
N TYR A 65 -5.47 17.27 -2.40
CA TYR A 65 -5.48 15.82 -2.62
C TYR A 65 -6.72 15.23 -2.02
N SER A 66 -7.25 14.16 -2.60
CA SER A 66 -8.39 13.44 -2.04
C SER A 66 -8.08 11.98 -1.71
N GLN A 67 -8.69 11.49 -0.63
CA GLN A 67 -8.64 10.09 -0.20
C GLN A 67 -9.95 9.65 0.43
N ARG A 68 -10.27 8.35 0.26
CA ARG A 68 -11.39 7.67 0.90
C ARG A 68 -10.91 6.97 2.16
N VAL A 69 -11.67 7.08 3.25
CA VAL A 69 -11.38 6.50 4.57
C VAL A 69 -12.64 5.86 5.12
N ASN A 70 -12.54 4.67 5.66
CA ASN A 70 -13.66 4.01 6.31
C ASN A 70 -14.13 4.79 7.55
N TYR A 71 -15.42 4.74 7.83
CA TYR A 71 -16.03 5.40 8.98
C TYR A 71 -17.08 4.48 9.64
N PRO A 72 -17.15 4.35 10.99
CA PRO A 72 -16.31 4.98 12.03
C PRO A 72 -14.82 4.63 11.91
N LEU A 73 -13.95 5.52 12.43
CA LEU A 73 -12.50 5.31 12.39
C LEU A 73 -12.08 4.15 13.28
N GLY A 74 -11.42 3.16 12.71
CA GLY A 74 -10.63 2.19 13.46
C GLY A 74 -9.17 2.64 13.61
N ASP A 75 -8.36 1.89 14.33
CA ASP A 75 -6.93 2.20 14.54
C ASP A 75 -6.17 2.32 13.20
N ASP A 76 -6.48 1.43 12.24
CA ASP A 76 -5.88 1.44 10.91
C ASP A 76 -6.37 2.64 10.09
N ASP A 77 -7.67 2.96 10.14
CA ASP A 77 -8.27 4.08 9.40
C ASP A 77 -7.71 5.42 9.89
N THR A 78 -7.54 5.59 11.21
CA THR A 78 -6.87 6.74 11.83
C THR A 78 -5.43 6.87 11.34
N THR A 79 -4.71 5.76 11.29
CA THR A 79 -3.34 5.73 10.76
C THR A 79 -3.30 6.15 9.29
N TYR A 80 -4.22 5.63 8.50
CA TYR A 80 -4.38 5.96 7.09
C TYR A 80 -4.66 7.45 6.85
N LEU A 81 -5.60 7.99 7.63
CA LEU A 81 -6.00 9.40 7.58
C LEU A 81 -4.80 10.32 7.92
N ARG A 82 -4.06 10.01 8.98
CA ARG A 82 -2.86 10.76 9.38
C ARG A 82 -1.76 10.75 8.32
N GLN A 83 -1.53 9.60 7.70
CA GLN A 83 -0.52 9.47 6.63
C GLN A 83 -0.89 10.28 5.39
N PHE A 84 -2.16 10.22 5.00
CA PHE A 84 -2.68 11.02 3.91
C PHE A 84 -2.52 12.51 4.19
N ALA A 85 -3.00 12.97 5.35
CA ALA A 85 -2.88 14.36 5.77
C ALA A 85 -1.41 14.82 5.84
N GLY A 86 -0.51 13.97 6.37
CA GLY A 86 0.93 14.24 6.37
C GLY A 86 1.52 14.41 4.97
N GLN A 87 1.15 13.57 4.02
CA GLN A 87 1.58 13.73 2.62
C GLN A 87 1.03 15.02 1.99
N ALA A 88 -0.25 15.36 2.22
CA ALA A 88 -0.82 16.62 1.75
C ALA A 88 -0.11 17.83 2.39
N ALA A 89 0.18 17.79 3.69
CA ALA A 89 0.88 18.85 4.43
C ALA A 89 2.29 19.11 3.90
N THR A 90 3.04 18.08 3.50
CA THR A 90 4.37 18.24 2.87
C THR A 90 4.32 18.93 1.51
N GLN A 91 3.16 18.95 0.88
CA GLN A 91 2.91 19.67 -0.38
C GLN A 91 2.26 21.05 -0.13
N GLY A 92 1.85 21.36 1.10
CA GLY A 92 1.08 22.54 1.43
C GLY A 92 -0.31 22.53 0.77
N ALA A 93 -0.89 21.35 0.59
CA ALA A 93 -2.16 21.14 -0.08
C ALA A 93 -3.29 20.90 0.93
N VAL A 94 -4.52 21.21 0.52
CA VAL A 94 -5.75 20.87 1.26
C VAL A 94 -5.97 19.35 1.20
N ALA A 95 -6.38 18.75 2.30
CA ALA A 95 -6.74 17.34 2.38
C ALA A 95 -8.27 17.18 2.24
N ALA A 96 -8.74 16.62 1.13
CA ALA A 96 -10.15 16.27 0.94
C ALA A 96 -10.36 14.81 1.37
N VAL A 97 -10.96 14.62 2.52
CA VAL A 97 -11.24 13.30 3.13
C VAL A 97 -12.65 12.88 2.78
N THR A 98 -12.80 11.73 2.13
CA THR A 98 -14.10 11.12 1.87
C THR A 98 -14.33 10.00 2.90
N LEU A 99 -15.34 10.16 3.74
CA LEU A 99 -15.73 9.19 4.76
C LEU A 99 -16.75 8.21 4.19
N GLU A 100 -16.41 6.93 4.17
CA GLU A 100 -17.25 5.83 3.67
C GLU A 100 -17.79 5.01 4.85
N PRO A 101 -19.10 5.12 5.20
CA PRO A 101 -19.69 4.34 6.28
C PRO A 101 -19.55 2.83 6.07
N THR A 102 -18.99 2.13 7.04
CA THR A 102 -18.85 0.66 7.05
C THR A 102 -19.95 -0.02 7.87
N VAL A 103 -20.77 0.77 8.53
CA VAL A 103 -21.92 0.34 9.32
C VAL A 103 -23.19 1.05 8.83
N PRO A 104 -24.39 0.53 9.08
CA PRO A 104 -25.64 1.22 8.78
C PRO A 104 -25.67 2.63 9.40
N LEU A 105 -26.24 3.60 8.65
CA LEU A 105 -26.26 5.00 9.08
C LEU A 105 -26.97 5.24 10.45
N ASP A 106 -27.90 4.39 10.83
CA ASP A 106 -28.60 4.46 12.11
C ASP A 106 -27.82 3.87 13.30
N GLU A 107 -26.75 3.14 13.03
CA GLU A 107 -25.80 2.65 14.03
C GLU A 107 -24.68 3.66 14.34
N LEU A 108 -24.49 4.69 13.50
CA LEU A 108 -23.52 5.76 13.75
C LEU A 108 -23.91 6.56 14.99
N THR A 109 -22.95 6.74 15.89
CA THR A 109 -23.19 7.40 17.19
C THR A 109 -22.56 8.79 17.25
N VAL A 110 -22.99 9.58 18.24
CA VAL A 110 -22.34 10.88 18.55
C VAL A 110 -20.88 10.67 18.98
N ALA A 111 -20.56 9.54 19.64
CA ALA A 111 -19.19 9.26 20.07
C ALA A 111 -18.26 9.02 18.86
N ASP A 112 -18.74 8.33 17.82
CA ASP A 112 -17.97 8.16 16.59
C ASP A 112 -17.70 9.50 15.90
N ALA A 113 -18.69 10.41 15.93
CA ALA A 113 -18.53 11.75 15.37
C ALA A 113 -17.58 12.63 16.18
N GLU A 114 -17.62 12.54 17.51
CA GLU A 114 -16.68 13.24 18.42
C GLU A 114 -15.25 12.72 18.23
N GLU A 115 -15.05 11.40 18.09
CA GLU A 115 -13.73 10.81 17.84
C GLU A 115 -13.13 11.27 16.51
N LEU A 116 -13.92 11.28 15.43
CA LEU A 116 -13.50 11.85 14.15
C LEU A 116 -13.13 13.33 14.30
N ALA A 117 -13.98 14.13 14.95
CA ALA A 117 -13.78 15.55 15.09
C ALA A 117 -12.52 15.90 15.89
N ASP A 118 -12.24 15.14 16.96
CA ASP A 118 -11.01 15.26 17.74
C ASP A 118 -9.77 14.91 16.90
N GLU A 119 -9.86 13.90 16.05
CA GLU A 119 -8.79 13.52 15.13
C GLU A 119 -8.53 14.61 14.09
N LEU A 120 -9.58 15.17 13.46
CA LEU A 120 -9.43 16.25 12.49
C LEU A 120 -8.83 17.52 13.13
N ALA A 121 -9.22 17.85 14.38
CA ALA A 121 -8.60 18.94 15.12
C ALA A 121 -7.11 18.67 15.39
N THR A 122 -6.76 17.43 15.75
CA THR A 122 -5.37 17.01 15.96
C THR A 122 -4.55 17.13 14.69
N LEU A 123 -5.09 16.76 13.53
CA LEU A 123 -4.42 16.91 12.24
C LEU A 123 -4.11 18.38 11.90
N HIS A 124 -5.01 19.29 12.26
CA HIS A 124 -4.73 20.71 12.13
C HIS A 124 -3.63 21.17 13.09
N ASP A 125 -3.75 20.83 14.37
CA ASP A 125 -2.80 21.26 15.41
C ASP A 125 -1.38 20.75 15.17
N GLU A 126 -1.22 19.52 14.68
CA GLU A 126 0.08 18.88 14.44
C GLU A 126 0.66 19.15 13.04
N LEU A 127 -0.19 19.26 12.02
CA LEU A 127 0.22 19.33 10.61
C LEU A 127 -0.12 20.67 9.93
N ASP A 128 -0.76 21.61 10.62
CA ASP A 128 -1.31 22.84 10.01
C ASP A 128 -2.25 22.55 8.84
N GLN A 129 -2.95 21.37 8.93
CA GLN A 129 -3.74 20.84 7.82
C GLN A 129 -5.13 21.48 7.77
N VAL A 130 -5.55 21.89 6.59
CA VAL A 130 -6.93 22.29 6.27
C VAL A 130 -7.61 21.11 5.58
N LEU A 131 -8.85 20.83 6.00
CA LEU A 131 -9.58 19.64 5.58
C LEU A 131 -10.93 19.98 4.91
N LEU A 132 -11.25 19.25 3.84
CA LEU A 132 -12.61 19.15 3.30
C LEU A 132 -13.13 17.74 3.64
N VAL A 133 -14.23 17.66 4.40
CA VAL A 133 -14.77 16.39 4.92
C VAL A 133 -16.04 16.02 4.15
N ARG A 134 -15.93 15.08 3.25
CA ARG A 134 -16.99 14.60 2.37
C ARG A 134 -17.59 13.33 2.99
N PHE A 135 -18.74 13.47 3.66
CA PHE A 135 -19.39 12.36 4.36
C PHE A 135 -20.37 11.61 3.47
N ALA A 136 -20.24 10.28 3.38
CA ALA A 136 -21.14 9.36 2.70
C ALA A 136 -21.59 9.90 1.32
N PRO A 137 -20.67 10.09 0.36
CA PRO A 137 -20.97 10.71 -0.92
C PRO A 137 -21.89 9.85 -1.78
N GLU A 138 -22.45 10.46 -2.83
CA GLU A 138 -23.29 9.77 -3.81
C GLU A 138 -24.51 9.04 -3.18
N MET A 139 -25.02 9.61 -2.10
CA MET A 139 -26.12 9.07 -1.31
C MET A 139 -27.43 8.93 -2.09
N ASN A 140 -27.54 9.62 -3.21
CA ASN A 140 -28.69 9.53 -4.13
C ASN A 140 -28.55 8.39 -5.16
N GLY A 141 -27.37 7.70 -5.22
CA GLY A 141 -27.14 6.50 -6.02
C GLY A 141 -27.80 5.27 -5.41
N THR A 142 -27.46 4.07 -5.95
CA THR A 142 -27.95 2.77 -5.43
C THR A 142 -26.84 1.81 -5.06
N TRP A 143 -25.57 2.16 -5.28
CA TRP A 143 -24.39 1.27 -5.19
C TRP A 143 -23.68 1.27 -3.85
N TYR A 144 -24.06 2.12 -2.90
CA TYR A 144 -23.50 2.13 -1.56
C TYR A 144 -24.51 1.70 -0.50
N GLY A 145 -24.03 1.08 0.59
CA GLY A 145 -24.88 0.67 1.70
C GLY A 145 -25.64 1.80 2.41
N TRP A 146 -25.21 3.05 2.21
CA TRP A 146 -25.87 4.26 2.75
C TRP A 146 -26.76 4.97 1.74
N ALA A 147 -26.85 4.44 0.51
CA ALA A 147 -27.61 5.07 -0.57
C ALA A 147 -29.12 5.03 -0.35
N GLN A 148 -29.80 6.00 -0.91
CA GLN A 148 -31.26 6.16 -0.90
C GLN A 148 -31.94 6.04 0.48
N GLN A 149 -31.29 6.56 1.52
CA GLN A 149 -31.74 6.57 2.91
C GLN A 149 -31.81 8.03 3.44
N PRO A 150 -32.59 8.92 2.85
CA PRO A 150 -32.53 10.38 3.10
C PRO A 150 -32.73 10.74 4.58
N THR A 151 -33.68 10.10 5.28
CA THR A 151 -33.95 10.37 6.69
C THR A 151 -32.77 10.07 7.60
N GLN A 152 -32.11 8.91 7.39
CA GLN A 152 -30.94 8.50 8.18
C GLN A 152 -29.70 9.28 7.74
N TYR A 153 -29.53 9.50 6.45
CA TYR A 153 -28.42 10.28 5.90
C TYR A 153 -28.38 11.70 6.46
N VAL A 154 -29.49 12.45 6.37
CA VAL A 154 -29.56 13.81 6.90
C VAL A 154 -29.23 13.85 8.40
N ARG A 155 -29.76 12.89 9.18
CA ARG A 155 -29.46 12.81 10.62
C ARG A 155 -27.97 12.52 10.86
N ALA A 156 -27.39 11.53 10.18
CA ALA A 156 -25.98 11.16 10.34
C ALA A 156 -25.05 12.29 9.91
N PHE A 157 -25.32 12.92 8.75
CA PHE A 157 -24.56 14.07 8.27
C PHE A 157 -24.55 15.20 9.31
N ARG A 158 -25.72 15.59 9.84
CA ARG A 158 -25.81 16.63 10.87
C ARG A 158 -25.07 16.25 12.14
N THR A 159 -25.13 15.00 12.57
CA THR A 159 -24.37 14.53 13.77
C THR A 159 -22.88 14.72 13.57
N VAL A 160 -22.35 14.34 12.41
CA VAL A 160 -20.92 14.54 12.09
C VAL A 160 -20.59 16.04 11.95
N ALA A 161 -21.41 16.81 11.26
CA ALA A 161 -21.21 18.24 11.07
C ALA A 161 -21.20 19.01 12.40
N ASP A 162 -22.16 18.74 13.30
CA ASP A 162 -22.24 19.38 14.61
C ASP A 162 -20.96 19.08 15.44
N ALA A 163 -20.44 17.86 15.40
CA ALA A 163 -19.20 17.49 16.09
C ALA A 163 -17.97 18.17 15.49
N VAL A 164 -17.83 18.14 14.16
CA VAL A 164 -16.70 18.75 13.44
C VAL A 164 -16.65 20.27 13.67
N HIS A 165 -17.79 20.96 13.49
CA HIS A 165 -17.88 22.41 13.72
C HIS A 165 -17.62 22.81 15.18
N ALA A 166 -17.92 21.93 16.13
CA ALA A 166 -17.63 22.19 17.55
C ALA A 166 -16.14 22.01 17.89
N ALA A 167 -15.44 21.13 17.17
CA ALA A 167 -14.05 20.79 17.47
C ALA A 167 -13.03 21.69 16.77
N THR A 168 -13.27 22.04 15.47
CA THR A 168 -12.28 22.79 14.68
C THR A 168 -12.93 23.65 13.60
N PRO A 169 -12.46 24.90 13.39
CA PRO A 169 -12.88 25.73 12.27
C PRO A 169 -12.13 25.44 10.96
N TYR A 170 -11.16 24.54 10.98
CA TYR A 170 -10.26 24.20 9.85
C TYR A 170 -10.70 22.97 9.07
N ALA A 171 -11.84 22.40 9.36
CA ALA A 171 -12.46 21.31 8.63
C ALA A 171 -13.85 21.72 8.14
N ALA A 172 -14.07 21.67 6.83
CA ALA A 172 -15.32 22.04 6.18
C ALA A 172 -16.12 20.81 5.75
N MET A 173 -17.40 20.77 6.09
CA MET A 173 -18.30 19.68 5.71
C MET A 173 -18.78 19.81 4.28
N VAL A 174 -18.58 18.78 3.48
CA VAL A 174 -18.94 18.73 2.06
C VAL A 174 -20.12 17.79 1.84
N TRP A 175 -21.24 18.31 1.38
CA TRP A 175 -22.38 17.52 0.93
C TRP A 175 -22.25 17.23 -0.56
N SER A 176 -22.19 15.96 -0.99
CA SER A 176 -21.77 15.59 -2.35
C SER A 176 -22.59 14.44 -2.94
N PRO A 177 -23.72 14.73 -3.61
CA PRO A 177 -24.45 13.75 -4.41
C PRO A 177 -23.73 13.40 -5.71
N VAL A 178 -24.14 12.30 -6.35
CA VAL A 178 -23.84 12.05 -7.76
C VAL A 178 -24.76 12.83 -8.66
N TYR A 179 -24.30 13.13 -9.86
CA TYR A 179 -25.05 13.72 -10.95
C TYR A 179 -26.40 12.99 -11.20
N GLY A 180 -27.50 13.72 -11.30
CA GLY A 180 -28.86 13.19 -11.18
C GLY A 180 -29.40 12.44 -12.38
N ALA A 181 -28.71 12.42 -13.55
CA ALA A 181 -29.23 11.70 -14.70
C ALA A 181 -29.35 10.20 -14.39
N GLY A 182 -30.47 9.62 -14.72
CA GLY A 182 -30.76 8.21 -14.41
C GLY A 182 -31.34 7.97 -13.01
N TYR A 183 -31.56 9.05 -12.20
CA TYR A 183 -32.27 8.90 -10.93
C TYR A 183 -33.68 8.37 -11.17
N PRO A 184 -34.18 7.41 -10.38
CA PRO A 184 -33.67 6.93 -9.11
C PRO A 184 -32.62 5.79 -9.20
N PHE A 185 -32.03 5.55 -10.35
CA PHE A 185 -31.06 4.48 -10.63
C PHE A 185 -31.61 3.07 -10.39
N GLY A 186 -31.15 2.09 -11.14
CA GLY A 186 -31.73 0.76 -11.10
C GLY A 186 -31.21 -0.12 -9.95
N ALA A 187 -31.95 -1.18 -9.69
CA ALA A 187 -31.67 -2.19 -8.67
C ALA A 187 -30.40 -3.02 -8.90
N ALA A 188 -29.72 -2.87 -10.04
CA ALA A 188 -28.48 -3.60 -10.31
C ALA A 188 -27.37 -3.33 -9.29
N TYR A 189 -27.47 -2.24 -8.54
CA TYR A 189 -26.47 -1.80 -7.57
C TYR A 189 -27.00 -1.67 -6.14
N GLY A 190 -28.23 -2.00 -5.87
CA GLY A 190 -28.91 -1.96 -4.58
C GLY A 190 -30.33 -1.41 -4.70
N ASP A 191 -31.21 -1.88 -3.85
CA ASP A 191 -32.61 -1.48 -3.81
C ASP A 191 -32.86 -0.51 -2.67
N VAL A 192 -33.76 0.43 -2.88
CA VAL A 192 -34.41 1.12 -1.75
C VAL A 192 -35.15 0.06 -0.95
N ASP A 193 -34.90 -0.02 0.36
CA ASP A 193 -35.63 -0.91 1.23
C ASP A 193 -37.08 -0.41 1.38
N PRO A 194 -38.08 -1.06 0.74
CA PRO A 194 -39.46 -0.61 0.79
C PRO A 194 -40.08 -0.73 2.18
N ASP A 195 -39.46 -1.51 3.08
CA ASP A 195 -39.96 -1.67 4.44
C ASP A 195 -39.44 -0.60 5.41
N ARG A 196 -38.54 0.30 4.96
CA ARG A 196 -38.09 1.44 5.75
C ARG A 196 -39.16 2.51 5.85
N GLU A 197 -39.76 2.62 7.04
CA GLU A 197 -40.79 3.62 7.31
C GLU A 197 -40.22 5.04 7.17
N GLY A 198 -40.73 5.84 6.26
CA GLY A 198 -40.39 7.24 6.05
C GLY A 198 -39.46 7.54 4.87
N ASP A 199 -38.63 6.59 4.42
CA ASP A 199 -37.70 6.85 3.32
C ASP A 199 -38.42 6.90 1.98
N THR A 200 -39.28 5.96 1.65
CA THR A 200 -40.08 5.97 0.41
C THR A 200 -40.92 7.24 0.29
N ALA A 201 -41.53 7.68 1.38
CA ALA A 201 -42.33 8.93 1.39
C ALA A 201 -41.46 10.20 1.28
N ALA A 202 -40.21 10.14 1.69
CA ALA A 202 -39.27 11.26 1.54
C ALA A 202 -38.67 11.33 0.13
N LEU A 203 -38.56 10.19 -0.56
CA LEU A 203 -38.02 10.07 -1.91
C LEU A 203 -39.07 10.44 -2.99
N ASP A 204 -40.37 10.11 -2.77
CA ASP A 204 -41.50 10.46 -3.62
C ASP A 204 -41.83 11.96 -3.46
N THR A 205 -41.07 12.78 -4.16
CA THR A 205 -41.05 14.24 -3.99
C THR A 205 -42.19 14.93 -4.75
N ASP A 206 -42.81 14.26 -5.72
CA ASP A 206 -43.97 14.73 -6.44
C ASP A 206 -45.31 14.19 -5.87
N GLU A 207 -45.20 13.31 -4.83
CA GLU A 207 -46.33 12.71 -4.09
C GLU A 207 -47.27 11.86 -4.99
N ASN A 208 -46.71 11.26 -6.07
CA ASN A 208 -47.49 10.42 -6.99
C ASN A 208 -47.63 8.96 -6.52
N GLY A 209 -46.84 8.56 -5.52
CA GLY A 209 -46.83 7.23 -4.93
C GLY A 209 -45.90 6.24 -5.64
N ILE A 210 -45.06 6.72 -6.55
CA ILE A 210 -44.08 5.94 -7.31
C ILE A 210 -42.76 6.70 -7.28
N LEU A 211 -41.68 6.01 -7.00
CA LEU A 211 -40.32 6.57 -7.14
C LEU A 211 -39.89 6.45 -8.60
N ASP A 212 -39.80 7.57 -9.30
CA ASP A 212 -39.42 7.61 -10.72
C ASP A 212 -38.59 8.87 -11.09
N GLY A 213 -38.30 9.07 -12.38
CA GLY A 213 -37.51 10.20 -12.88
C GLY A 213 -38.17 11.57 -12.71
N ALA A 214 -39.42 11.64 -12.23
CA ALA A 214 -40.07 12.91 -11.86
C ALA A 214 -39.71 13.38 -10.45
N ASP A 215 -39.10 12.53 -9.65
CA ASP A 215 -38.61 12.84 -8.30
C ASP A 215 -37.31 13.62 -8.28
N ASP A 216 -37.08 14.35 -7.20
CA ASP A 216 -35.92 15.21 -7.03
C ASP A 216 -34.71 14.37 -6.50
N PRO A 217 -33.64 14.22 -7.28
CA PRO A 217 -32.49 13.42 -6.88
C PRO A 217 -31.64 14.03 -5.74
N TYR A 218 -31.95 15.28 -5.34
CA TYR A 218 -31.05 16.03 -4.42
C TYR A 218 -31.73 16.49 -3.15
N ALA A 219 -32.92 17.07 -3.24
CA ALA A 219 -33.59 17.74 -2.13
C ALA A 219 -33.85 16.84 -0.91
N PRO A 220 -34.21 15.54 -1.06
CA PRO A 220 -34.45 14.66 0.07
C PRO A 220 -33.20 14.47 0.97
N TYR A 221 -32.00 14.62 0.39
CA TYR A 221 -30.73 14.39 1.06
C TYR A 221 -30.07 15.69 1.56
N TRP A 222 -30.70 16.86 1.38
CA TRP A 222 -30.12 18.13 1.79
C TRP A 222 -30.17 18.31 3.32
N PRO A 223 -28.99 18.33 4.02
CA PRO A 223 -28.96 18.37 5.48
C PRO A 223 -29.22 19.75 6.08
N GLY A 224 -29.29 20.79 5.26
CA GLY A 224 -29.51 22.17 5.67
C GLY A 224 -28.27 23.05 5.53
N GLU A 225 -28.53 24.36 5.36
CA GLU A 225 -27.46 25.36 5.13
C GLU A 225 -26.47 25.47 6.26
N ASP A 226 -26.91 25.24 7.49
CA ASP A 226 -26.14 25.34 8.73
C ASP A 226 -25.17 24.17 8.93
N ALA A 227 -25.42 23.02 8.28
CA ALA A 227 -24.58 21.83 8.39
C ALA A 227 -23.62 21.66 7.21
N VAL A 228 -23.79 22.40 6.13
CA VAL A 228 -23.00 22.29 4.90
C VAL A 228 -22.14 23.53 4.69
N ASP A 229 -20.82 23.35 4.59
CA ASP A 229 -19.88 24.43 4.28
C ASP A 229 -19.56 24.48 2.79
N TRP A 230 -19.39 23.33 2.17
CA TRP A 230 -19.17 23.17 0.73
C TRP A 230 -20.22 22.24 0.14
N VAL A 231 -20.65 22.51 -1.08
CA VAL A 231 -21.38 21.52 -1.87
C VAL A 231 -20.41 20.76 -2.77
N GLY A 232 -20.68 19.48 -3.01
CA GLY A 232 -19.91 18.67 -3.95
C GLY A 232 -20.82 18.07 -5.00
N ILE A 233 -20.26 17.65 -6.10
CA ILE A 233 -20.94 16.82 -7.09
C ILE A 233 -19.95 15.87 -7.74
N THR A 234 -20.33 14.60 -7.89
CA THR A 234 -19.59 13.63 -8.68
C THR A 234 -20.13 13.60 -10.09
N LEU A 235 -19.30 13.89 -11.08
CA LEU A 235 -19.66 13.92 -12.47
C LEU A 235 -18.48 13.45 -13.35
N TYR A 236 -18.55 12.23 -13.86
CA TYR A 236 -17.55 11.63 -14.73
C TYR A 236 -17.98 11.65 -16.21
N HIS A 237 -16.98 11.56 -17.09
CA HIS A 237 -17.22 11.22 -18.49
C HIS A 237 -16.95 9.74 -18.70
N PHE A 238 -17.99 8.95 -18.89
CA PHE A 238 -17.87 7.51 -19.12
C PHE A 238 -17.74 7.15 -20.60
N GLY A 239 -18.12 8.03 -21.51
CA GLY A 239 -18.19 7.83 -22.96
C GLY A 239 -19.29 8.67 -23.56
N VAL A 240 -19.71 8.38 -24.78
CA VAL A 240 -20.95 8.95 -25.34
C VAL A 240 -22.08 8.20 -24.67
N ASP A 241 -22.59 8.85 -23.68
CA ASP A 241 -23.87 8.56 -23.15
C ASP A 241 -24.89 9.33 -24.01
N ARG A 242 -25.52 8.64 -24.91
CA ARG A 242 -26.65 9.20 -25.63
C ARG A 242 -27.90 9.27 -24.76
N GLY A 243 -27.65 9.79 -23.59
CA GLY A 243 -28.57 9.83 -22.51
C GLY A 243 -28.33 8.67 -21.58
N ARG A 244 -27.90 8.97 -20.36
CA ARG A 244 -28.28 8.15 -19.23
C ARG A 244 -29.79 7.89 -19.20
N GLU A 245 -30.53 8.50 -20.08
CA GLU A 245 -31.88 8.13 -20.49
C GLU A 245 -31.95 6.63 -20.86
N ASP A 246 -30.87 6.03 -21.41
CA ASP A 246 -30.80 4.60 -21.71
C ASP A 246 -30.47 3.74 -20.48
N ASN A 247 -30.07 4.33 -19.38
CA ASN A 247 -30.06 3.69 -18.05
C ASN A 247 -31.39 3.88 -17.32
N ASP A 248 -32.42 4.31 -18.05
CA ASP A 248 -33.76 4.43 -17.50
C ASP A 248 -34.24 3.09 -16.97
N LEU A 249 -34.76 3.15 -15.76
CA LEU A 249 -35.49 2.04 -15.15
C LEU A 249 -36.61 1.58 -16.09
N ASP A 250 -36.75 0.29 -16.25
CA ASP A 250 -37.99 -0.25 -16.85
C ASP A 250 -39.17 0.29 -16.06
N PRO A 251 -40.04 1.13 -16.68
CA PRO A 251 -41.13 1.76 -15.99
C PRO A 251 -42.15 0.76 -15.41
N THR A 252 -42.03 -0.53 -15.77
CA THR A 252 -42.92 -1.58 -15.29
C THR A 252 -42.33 -2.41 -14.14
N THR A 253 -41.01 -2.46 -14.00
CA THR A 253 -40.32 -3.30 -13.00
C THR A 253 -39.51 -2.47 -12.02
N GLY A 254 -39.22 -1.19 -12.30
CA GLY A 254 -38.34 -0.36 -11.50
C GLY A 254 -36.88 -0.85 -11.51
N GLY A 255 -36.56 -1.85 -12.31
CA GLY A 255 -35.21 -2.38 -12.49
C GLY A 255 -34.53 -1.82 -13.73
N GLN A 256 -33.20 -1.83 -13.79
CA GLN A 256 -32.51 -1.52 -15.03
C GLN A 256 -32.97 -2.44 -16.15
N THR A 257 -33.24 -1.85 -17.33
CA THR A 257 -33.61 -2.57 -18.55
C THR A 257 -32.37 -3.22 -19.15
N GLY A 258 -31.71 -4.07 -18.47
CA GLY A 258 -30.58 -4.77 -19.06
C GLY A 258 -30.05 -5.79 -18.10
N ASP A 259 -30.24 -7.04 -18.41
CA ASP A 259 -29.44 -8.13 -17.88
C ASP A 259 -27.99 -7.86 -18.25
N ASP A 260 -27.16 -7.38 -17.33
CA ASP A 260 -25.69 -7.31 -17.38
C ASP A 260 -25.04 -6.81 -18.70
N GLU A 261 -25.82 -6.31 -19.64
CA GLU A 261 -25.35 -5.75 -20.91
C GLU A 261 -25.28 -4.23 -20.80
N ILE A 262 -24.18 -3.63 -21.20
CA ILE A 262 -24.07 -2.21 -21.54
C ILE A 262 -25.28 -1.87 -22.40
N SER A 263 -26.05 -0.81 -22.05
CA SER A 263 -27.22 -0.42 -22.86
C SER A 263 -26.84 -0.30 -24.33
N GLU A 264 -27.75 -0.70 -25.26
CA GLU A 264 -27.51 -0.65 -26.71
C GLU A 264 -27.17 0.76 -27.26
N GLY A 265 -26.83 1.74 -26.46
CA GLY A 265 -26.45 3.10 -26.81
C GLY A 265 -25.17 3.59 -26.12
N PHE A 266 -24.64 2.85 -25.15
CA PHE A 266 -23.45 3.28 -24.44
C PHE A 266 -22.18 2.90 -25.22
N GLU A 267 -21.41 3.90 -25.65
CA GLU A 267 -20.13 3.75 -26.34
C GLU A 267 -19.02 4.27 -25.42
N PRO A 268 -18.31 3.40 -24.69
CA PRO A 268 -17.13 3.79 -23.91
C PRO A 268 -15.98 4.20 -24.84
N ASP A 269 -14.98 4.87 -24.32
CA ASP A 269 -13.80 5.34 -25.05
C ASP A 269 -14.10 6.32 -26.19
N VAL A 270 -15.12 7.14 -26.05
CA VAL A 270 -15.47 8.21 -26.99
C VAL A 270 -15.15 9.57 -26.37
N ALA A 271 -14.52 10.44 -27.17
CA ALA A 271 -14.18 11.78 -26.73
C ALA A 271 -15.45 12.63 -26.53
N PRO A 272 -15.50 13.46 -25.44
CA PRO A 272 -16.65 14.31 -25.21
C PRO A 272 -16.84 15.34 -26.33
N GLU A 273 -18.08 15.61 -26.66
CA GLU A 273 -18.42 16.72 -27.53
C GLU A 273 -18.26 18.07 -26.81
N GLN A 274 -18.12 19.13 -27.56
CA GLN A 274 -17.97 20.47 -26.99
C GLN A 274 -19.28 20.91 -26.33
N GLY A 275 -19.25 21.17 -25.02
CA GLY A 275 -20.42 21.61 -24.25
C GLY A 275 -21.11 20.49 -23.47
N ASP A 276 -20.60 19.23 -23.53
CA ASP A 276 -21.22 18.12 -22.79
C ASP A 276 -21.27 18.38 -21.27
N LEU A 277 -20.17 18.86 -20.69
CA LEU A 277 -20.15 19.19 -19.27
C LEU A 277 -21.10 20.32 -18.93
N GLU A 278 -21.13 21.36 -19.75
CA GLU A 278 -22.02 22.51 -19.54
C GLU A 278 -23.49 22.06 -19.61
N ALA A 279 -23.87 21.27 -20.60
CA ALA A 279 -25.21 20.70 -20.72
C ALA A 279 -25.60 19.92 -19.45
N ARG A 280 -24.69 19.06 -18.93
CA ARG A 280 -24.95 18.29 -17.69
C ARG A 280 -25.06 19.18 -16.45
N LEU A 281 -24.26 20.22 -16.33
CA LEU A 281 -24.35 21.17 -15.20
C LEU A 281 -25.61 22.03 -15.25
N ASP A 282 -26.20 22.24 -16.45
CA ASP A 282 -27.41 23.00 -16.66
C ASP A 282 -28.71 22.15 -16.64
N GLU A 283 -28.55 20.82 -16.56
CA GLU A 283 -29.69 19.91 -16.45
C GLU A 283 -30.53 20.13 -15.19
N THR A 284 -31.84 19.94 -15.34
CA THR A 284 -32.81 20.06 -14.26
C THR A 284 -33.56 18.75 -14.11
N TYR A 285 -33.43 18.14 -12.96
CA TYR A 285 -34.08 16.88 -12.63
C TYR A 285 -35.21 17.06 -11.67
N GLY A 286 -36.15 16.12 -11.72
CA GLY A 286 -37.20 15.85 -10.75
C GLY A 286 -37.86 17.07 -10.11
N TYR A 287 -39.04 17.38 -10.43
CA TYR A 287 -39.82 18.37 -9.76
C TYR A 287 -41.31 18.11 -10.00
N GLY A 288 -41.65 16.93 -10.50
CA GLY A 288 -43.00 16.68 -10.98
C GLY A 288 -43.45 17.72 -12.02
N ASP A 289 -44.71 17.81 -12.23
CA ASP A 289 -45.32 18.81 -13.14
C ASP A 289 -45.29 20.28 -12.63
N GLN A 290 -44.56 20.60 -11.61
CA GLN A 290 -44.47 21.95 -11.01
C GLN A 290 -43.70 22.98 -11.87
N GLY A 291 -43.50 22.76 -13.02
CA GLY A 291 -42.99 23.17 -14.31
C GLY A 291 -42.56 24.57 -14.59
N SER A 292 -42.44 25.59 -13.79
CA SER A 292 -41.98 26.92 -14.27
C SER A 292 -40.88 27.57 -13.43
N GLY A 293 -40.13 26.78 -12.67
CA GLY A 293 -39.06 27.30 -11.82
C GLY A 293 -37.90 26.32 -11.59
N ARG A 294 -37.76 25.31 -12.46
CA ARG A 294 -36.68 24.34 -12.38
C ARG A 294 -35.34 25.03 -12.50
N LYS A 295 -34.43 24.76 -11.57
CA LYS A 295 -33.09 25.30 -11.57
C LYS A 295 -32.09 24.17 -11.50
N PRO A 296 -30.91 24.31 -12.18
CA PRO A 296 -29.82 23.37 -12.08
C PRO A 296 -29.31 23.20 -10.65
N PHE A 297 -28.57 22.13 -10.42
CA PHE A 297 -27.93 21.85 -9.14
C PHE A 297 -27.09 23.03 -8.60
N TYR A 298 -26.27 23.63 -9.46
CA TYR A 298 -25.42 24.77 -9.12
C TYR A 298 -26.21 25.96 -8.58
N ASP A 299 -27.30 26.37 -9.26
CA ASP A 299 -28.17 27.49 -8.84
C ASP A 299 -28.90 27.21 -7.53
N ARG A 300 -29.26 25.93 -7.31
CA ARG A 300 -30.06 25.51 -6.15
C ARG A 300 -29.26 25.44 -4.86
N PHE A 301 -28.04 24.95 -4.92
CA PHE A 301 -27.26 24.61 -3.74
C PHE A 301 -25.98 25.47 -3.61
N ALA A 302 -25.32 25.83 -4.70
CA ALA A 302 -24.15 26.68 -4.65
C ALA A 302 -24.53 28.16 -4.62
N GLU A 303 -25.16 28.68 -5.67
CA GLU A 303 -25.51 30.13 -5.75
C GLU A 303 -26.49 30.55 -4.68
N ARG A 304 -27.56 29.75 -4.44
CA ARG A 304 -28.58 30.08 -3.46
C ARG A 304 -28.04 30.28 -2.06
N TYR A 305 -27.07 29.49 -1.65
CA TYR A 305 -26.52 29.46 -0.29
C TYR A 305 -25.11 30.03 -0.23
N ASP A 306 -24.57 30.54 -1.34
CA ASP A 306 -23.20 31.08 -1.48
C ASP A 306 -22.14 30.08 -1.01
N LYS A 307 -22.29 28.80 -1.44
CA LYS A 307 -21.38 27.71 -1.04
C LYS A 307 -20.37 27.37 -2.14
N PRO A 308 -19.08 27.23 -1.84
CA PRO A 308 -18.11 26.75 -2.81
C PRO A 308 -18.41 25.30 -3.22
N VAL A 309 -18.03 24.95 -4.45
CA VAL A 309 -18.29 23.64 -5.05
C VAL A 309 -17.00 22.83 -5.21
N LEU A 310 -17.02 21.60 -4.73
CA LEU A 310 -16.02 20.58 -5.02
C LEU A 310 -16.54 19.66 -6.13
N LEU A 311 -15.92 19.67 -7.30
CA LEU A 311 -16.24 18.80 -8.42
C LEU A 311 -15.29 17.58 -8.42
N GLU A 312 -15.82 16.39 -8.16
CA GLU A 312 -15.09 15.14 -8.37
C GLU A 312 -15.36 14.62 -9.77
N THR A 313 -14.31 14.35 -10.55
CA THR A 313 -14.44 14.07 -11.98
C THR A 313 -13.31 13.22 -12.52
N GLY A 314 -13.49 12.73 -13.74
CA GLY A 314 -12.53 11.96 -14.51
C GLY A 314 -13.07 11.65 -15.89
N ALA A 315 -12.27 11.02 -16.74
CA ALA A 315 -12.69 10.56 -18.05
C ALA A 315 -12.23 9.11 -18.29
N LEU A 316 -13.20 8.25 -18.55
CA LEU A 316 -13.01 6.83 -18.81
C LEU A 316 -12.19 6.61 -20.09
N TRP A 317 -11.16 5.80 -19.99
CA TRP A 317 -10.43 5.28 -21.14
C TRP A 317 -9.87 3.90 -20.81
N ARG A 318 -10.08 2.95 -21.74
CA ARG A 318 -9.59 1.58 -21.62
C ARG A 318 -8.32 1.40 -22.43
N PRO A 319 -7.22 0.88 -21.85
CA PRO A 319 -5.97 0.62 -22.58
C PRO A 319 -6.13 -0.32 -23.78
N ASP A 320 -7.04 -1.28 -23.68
CA ASP A 320 -7.31 -2.29 -24.70
C ASP A 320 -8.64 -2.02 -25.48
N GLY A 321 -9.27 -0.84 -25.27
CA GLY A 321 -10.52 -0.43 -25.91
C GLY A 321 -10.34 -0.03 -27.38
N GLU A 322 -11.40 -0.22 -28.18
CA GLU A 322 -11.46 0.19 -29.61
C GLU A 322 -12.22 1.53 -29.74
N GLY A 323 -11.62 2.65 -29.35
CA GLY A 323 -12.28 3.94 -29.39
C GLY A 323 -11.33 5.08 -29.75
N ASP A 324 -11.68 6.26 -29.28
CA ASP A 324 -10.86 7.45 -29.44
C ASP A 324 -9.56 7.37 -28.61
N SER A 325 -8.60 8.21 -29.01
CA SER A 325 -7.32 8.23 -28.32
C SER A 325 -7.47 8.75 -26.88
N GLU A 326 -6.71 8.17 -25.95
CA GLU A 326 -6.66 8.61 -24.54
C GLU A 326 -6.57 10.15 -24.40
N ILE A 327 -5.69 10.78 -25.17
CA ILE A 327 -5.50 12.22 -25.11
C ILE A 327 -6.71 13.03 -25.60
N SER A 328 -7.48 12.50 -26.58
CA SER A 328 -8.69 13.19 -27.06
C SER A 328 -9.82 13.12 -26.02
N ILE A 329 -9.96 11.98 -25.35
CA ILE A 329 -10.96 11.75 -24.31
C ILE A 329 -10.64 12.60 -23.08
N LYS A 330 -9.52 12.33 -22.43
CA LYS A 330 -9.18 12.99 -21.16
C LYS A 330 -9.00 14.50 -21.31
N ARG A 331 -8.31 14.93 -22.37
CA ARG A 331 -8.09 16.36 -22.62
C ARG A 331 -9.37 17.08 -23.05
N GLY A 332 -10.21 16.40 -23.83
CA GLY A 332 -11.52 16.91 -24.22
C GLY A 332 -12.38 17.24 -22.99
N TRP A 333 -12.33 16.33 -21.99
CA TRP A 333 -13.08 16.47 -20.76
C TRP A 333 -12.48 17.51 -19.80
N TRP A 334 -11.22 17.38 -19.41
CA TRP A 334 -10.65 18.31 -18.43
C TRP A 334 -10.68 19.77 -18.88
N ARG A 335 -10.63 20.04 -20.19
CA ARG A 335 -10.76 21.40 -20.70
C ARG A 335 -12.14 22.01 -20.47
N GLN A 336 -13.19 21.18 -20.56
CA GLN A 336 -14.54 21.61 -20.23
C GLN A 336 -14.68 21.84 -18.73
N VAL A 337 -14.11 20.96 -17.91
CA VAL A 337 -14.08 21.10 -16.44
C VAL A 337 -13.38 22.41 -16.04
N PHE A 338 -12.23 22.71 -16.63
CA PHE A 338 -11.49 23.94 -16.32
C PHE A 338 -12.21 25.20 -16.82
N ALA A 339 -12.83 25.14 -17.98
CA ALA A 339 -13.69 26.24 -18.48
C ALA A 339 -14.88 26.49 -17.56
N ALA A 340 -15.55 25.43 -17.12
CA ALA A 340 -16.65 25.53 -16.18
C ALA A 340 -16.27 26.25 -14.87
N GLY A 341 -15.02 26.03 -14.38
CA GLY A 341 -14.50 26.73 -13.21
C GLY A 341 -14.31 28.25 -13.41
N GLN A 342 -14.17 28.71 -14.65
CA GLN A 342 -14.15 30.14 -14.99
C GLN A 342 -15.57 30.72 -15.14
N ASP A 343 -16.48 29.97 -15.76
CA ASP A 343 -17.85 30.40 -16.06
C ASP A 343 -18.78 30.32 -14.84
N ARG A 344 -18.49 29.41 -13.90
CA ARG A 344 -19.17 29.19 -12.62
C ARG A 344 -18.21 29.44 -11.45
N PRO A 345 -18.12 30.69 -10.98
CA PRO A 345 -17.04 31.12 -10.06
C PRO A 345 -17.09 30.46 -8.68
N LEU A 346 -18.18 29.82 -8.27
CA LEU A 346 -18.24 29.04 -7.04
C LEU A 346 -17.68 27.61 -7.20
N ILE A 347 -17.35 27.13 -8.41
CA ILE A 347 -16.53 25.92 -8.54
C ILE A 347 -15.15 26.25 -8.01
N ALA A 348 -14.88 25.78 -6.79
CA ALA A 348 -13.70 26.14 -6.00
C ALA A 348 -12.67 25.02 -5.91
N GLY A 349 -13.08 23.77 -6.11
CA GLY A 349 -12.18 22.61 -6.09
C GLY A 349 -12.49 21.62 -7.21
N ILE A 350 -11.47 21.05 -7.81
CA ILE A 350 -11.54 19.99 -8.83
C ILE A 350 -10.69 18.83 -8.35
N SER A 351 -11.34 17.70 -8.07
CA SER A 351 -10.68 16.44 -7.73
C SER A 351 -10.73 15.50 -8.93
N TRP A 352 -9.58 15.22 -9.53
CA TRP A 352 -9.50 14.32 -10.68
C TRP A 352 -9.19 12.90 -10.23
N LEU A 353 -9.93 11.90 -10.69
CA LEU A 353 -9.68 10.49 -10.40
C LEU A 353 -8.40 10.02 -11.10
N GLU A 354 -7.36 9.79 -10.33
CA GLU A 354 -6.02 9.43 -10.82
C GLU A 354 -5.70 7.96 -10.49
N GLN A 355 -6.59 7.05 -10.91
CA GLN A 355 -6.52 5.64 -10.58
C GLN A 355 -6.58 4.76 -11.83
N LYS A 356 -6.16 3.51 -11.70
CA LYS A 356 -6.34 2.46 -12.69
C LYS A 356 -7.04 1.28 -12.02
N ARG A 357 -8.28 0.99 -12.41
CA ARG A 357 -9.12 -0.03 -11.79
C ARG A 357 -10.14 -0.61 -12.76
N PRO A 358 -10.70 -1.79 -12.47
CA PRO A 358 -11.87 -2.30 -13.19
C PRO A 358 -13.11 -1.47 -12.87
N GLU A 359 -13.95 -1.23 -13.87
CA GLU A 359 -15.21 -0.50 -13.71
C GLU A 359 -16.41 -1.34 -14.15
N ALA A 360 -17.50 -1.20 -13.42
CA ALA A 360 -18.73 -1.93 -13.70
C ALA A 360 -19.37 -1.46 -15.03
N GLU A 361 -19.27 -0.18 -15.34
CA GLU A 361 -19.80 0.45 -16.56
C GLU A 361 -19.25 -0.14 -17.86
N VAL A 362 -18.11 -0.80 -17.78
CA VAL A 362 -17.46 -1.50 -18.88
C VAL A 362 -17.30 -3.00 -18.61
N GLN A 363 -18.26 -3.60 -17.89
CA GLN A 363 -18.31 -5.05 -17.58
C GLN A 363 -17.06 -5.59 -16.89
N GLY A 364 -16.41 -4.75 -16.05
CA GLY A 364 -15.20 -5.10 -15.32
C GLY A 364 -13.92 -5.02 -16.15
N ASP A 365 -13.94 -4.41 -17.33
CA ASP A 365 -12.74 -4.06 -18.06
C ASP A 365 -11.90 -3.06 -17.26
N GLU A 366 -10.59 -3.11 -17.46
CA GLU A 366 -9.64 -2.25 -16.79
C GLU A 366 -9.66 -0.83 -17.40
N VAL A 367 -10.05 0.15 -16.59
CA VAL A 367 -10.07 1.56 -16.96
C VAL A 367 -8.88 2.29 -16.36
N ASP A 368 -8.21 3.09 -17.16
CA ASP A 368 -7.13 3.96 -16.69
C ASP A 368 -7.60 5.42 -16.69
N TRP A 369 -7.97 5.93 -15.53
CA TRP A 369 -8.44 7.30 -15.32
C TRP A 369 -7.32 8.34 -15.27
N ARG A 370 -6.07 7.91 -15.10
CA ARG A 370 -4.94 8.77 -14.80
C ARG A 370 -4.65 9.79 -15.89
N ALA A 371 -4.65 11.04 -15.53
CA ALA A 371 -4.29 12.17 -16.41
C ALA A 371 -2.76 12.37 -16.51
N THR A 372 -1.97 11.74 -15.60
CA THR A 372 -0.50 11.83 -15.62
C THR A 372 0.19 10.51 -15.99
N ARG A 373 -0.54 9.51 -16.53
CA ARG A 373 -0.01 8.19 -16.89
C ARG A 373 1.21 8.25 -17.82
N THR A 374 1.24 9.22 -18.71
CA THR A 374 2.35 9.44 -19.64
C THR A 374 2.85 10.90 -19.57
N GLU A 375 4.13 11.11 -19.81
CA GLU A 375 4.72 12.45 -19.86
C GLU A 375 3.95 13.39 -20.80
N ARG A 376 3.50 12.87 -21.95
CA ARG A 376 2.69 13.64 -22.92
C ARG A 376 1.36 14.13 -22.34
N LEU A 377 0.69 13.28 -21.56
CA LEU A 377 -0.58 13.64 -20.88
C LEU A 377 -0.31 14.65 -19.78
N ALA A 378 0.66 14.39 -18.91
CA ALA A 378 1.05 15.28 -17.82
C ALA A 378 1.43 16.69 -18.33
N GLU A 379 2.24 16.78 -19.41
CA GLU A 379 2.55 18.06 -20.04
C GLU A 379 1.32 18.77 -20.65
N ALA A 380 0.38 18.00 -21.21
CA ALA A 380 -0.84 18.56 -21.77
C ALA A 380 -1.75 19.09 -20.66
N LEU A 381 -1.87 18.35 -19.56
CA LEU A 381 -2.63 18.73 -18.37
C LEU A 381 -2.06 20.01 -17.76
N ARG A 382 -0.76 20.04 -17.45
CA ARG A 382 -0.07 21.22 -16.89
C ARG A 382 -0.28 22.47 -17.73
N ARG A 383 -0.12 22.37 -19.05
CA ARG A 383 -0.36 23.51 -19.97
C ARG A 383 -1.80 23.98 -19.98
N ASP A 384 -2.75 23.05 -19.83
CA ASP A 384 -4.17 23.41 -19.82
C ASP A 384 -4.57 23.98 -18.44
N LEU A 385 -4.01 23.50 -17.31
CA LEU A 385 -4.16 24.11 -15.98
C LEU A 385 -3.74 25.58 -15.99
N ASP A 386 -2.54 25.88 -16.48
CA ASP A 386 -2.03 27.25 -16.61
C ASP A 386 -2.90 28.09 -17.54
N ARG A 387 -3.29 27.54 -18.69
CA ARG A 387 -4.13 28.24 -19.69
C ARG A 387 -5.47 28.70 -19.16
N TYR A 388 -6.12 27.87 -18.33
CA TYR A 388 -7.45 28.13 -17.77
C TYR A 388 -7.37 28.78 -16.39
N GLY A 389 -6.18 29.12 -15.89
CA GLY A 389 -6.02 29.76 -14.59
C GLY A 389 -6.44 28.89 -13.41
N VAL A 390 -6.45 27.57 -13.59
CA VAL A 390 -6.70 26.61 -12.52
C VAL A 390 -5.52 26.63 -11.56
N ARG A 391 -5.79 26.78 -10.27
CA ARG A 391 -4.75 26.98 -9.27
C ARG A 391 -4.07 25.65 -8.91
N VAL A 392 -2.76 25.63 -9.07
CA VAL A 392 -1.84 24.65 -8.50
C VAL A 392 -0.85 25.36 -7.60
N GLY A 393 -0.10 24.61 -6.81
CA GLY A 393 0.83 25.13 -5.82
C GLY A 393 0.25 25.15 -4.41
N PRO A 394 1.12 25.38 -3.41
CA PRO A 394 0.74 25.37 -2.01
C PRO A 394 -0.36 26.42 -1.69
N VAL A 395 -1.34 26.03 -0.91
CA VAL A 395 -2.40 26.88 -0.36
C VAL A 395 -2.33 26.99 1.17
N THR A 396 -1.66 26.04 1.80
CA THR A 396 -1.30 26.04 3.22
C THR A 396 0.23 26.12 3.38
N ARG A 397 0.69 26.13 4.59
CA ARG A 397 2.13 26.04 4.88
C ARG A 397 2.67 24.68 4.43
N VAL A 398 3.75 24.70 3.65
CA VAL A 398 4.50 23.47 3.32
C VAL A 398 5.22 23.00 4.59
N LEU A 399 4.87 21.80 5.04
CA LEU A 399 5.49 21.19 6.20
C LEU A 399 6.77 20.45 5.80
N ASP A 400 7.77 20.47 6.67
CA ASP A 400 8.97 19.67 6.52
C ASP A 400 8.63 18.17 6.61
N GLN A 401 9.23 17.34 5.78
CA GLN A 401 9.00 15.89 5.75
C GLN A 401 9.31 15.24 7.11
N GLU A 402 10.35 15.70 7.81
CA GLU A 402 10.71 15.21 9.14
C GLU A 402 9.62 15.53 10.16
N ALA A 403 9.08 16.75 10.13
CA ALA A 403 7.99 17.17 11.00
C ALA A 403 6.68 16.42 10.70
N ALA A 404 6.36 16.17 9.41
CA ALA A 404 5.21 15.38 9.01
C ALA A 404 5.34 13.92 9.47
N ASN A 405 6.51 13.32 9.33
CA ASN A 405 6.78 11.97 9.81
C ASN A 405 6.69 11.86 11.34
N GLU A 406 7.12 12.90 12.07
CA GLU A 406 7.04 12.93 13.52
C GLU A 406 5.58 13.02 14.01
N ALA A 407 4.77 13.85 13.36
CA ALA A 407 3.35 14.02 13.69
C ALA A 407 2.49 12.79 13.34
N THR A 408 2.82 12.09 12.24
CA THR A 408 2.06 10.90 11.80
C THR A 408 2.52 9.60 12.43
N ALA A 409 3.65 9.58 13.13
CA ALA A 409 4.23 8.41 13.77
C ALA A 409 3.57 8.09 15.12
N GLN A 410 2.30 7.75 15.13
CA GLN A 410 1.73 7.00 16.26
C GLN A 410 2.19 5.54 16.19
N GLY A 411 2.99 5.19 17.21
CA GLY A 411 3.65 3.89 17.26
C GLY A 411 4.94 3.91 16.44
N ARG A 412 5.96 4.57 17.00
CA ARG A 412 7.30 4.60 16.46
C ARG A 412 7.74 3.22 16.01
N LEU A 413 7.65 2.98 14.72
CA LEU A 413 8.66 2.13 14.08
C LEU A 413 10.00 2.79 14.43
N PRO A 414 11.01 2.04 14.90
CA PRO A 414 12.29 2.66 15.25
C PRO A 414 12.71 3.52 14.07
N ASP A 415 12.94 4.80 14.35
CA ASP A 415 13.43 5.76 13.37
C ASP A 415 14.47 5.05 12.52
N ALA A 416 14.32 5.09 11.21
CA ALA A 416 15.43 4.86 10.32
C ALA A 416 16.42 6.03 10.56
N ASP A 417 17.03 6.02 11.74
CA ASP A 417 18.17 6.89 12.05
C ASP A 417 19.30 6.42 11.15
N ASP A 418 19.38 7.00 9.95
CA ASP A 418 20.32 6.68 8.89
C ASP A 418 21.76 6.63 9.41
N GLY A 419 22.07 7.43 10.40
CA GLY A 419 23.37 7.44 11.09
C GLY A 419 23.55 6.22 12.01
N GLY A 420 22.52 5.78 12.71
CA GLY A 420 22.52 4.61 13.58
C GLY A 420 22.65 3.30 12.80
N GLU A 421 21.93 3.17 11.69
CA GLU A 421 22.00 2.01 10.83
C GLU A 421 23.40 1.84 10.18
N MET A 422 24.00 2.91 9.66
CA MET A 422 25.38 2.85 9.15
C MET A 422 26.38 2.48 10.24
N GLY A 423 26.26 3.02 11.44
CA GLY A 423 27.08 2.64 12.60
C GLY A 423 26.95 1.15 12.92
N TRP A 424 25.74 0.61 12.82
CA TRP A 424 25.48 -0.82 13.02
C TRP A 424 26.06 -1.68 11.90
N ILE A 425 25.98 -1.28 10.63
CA ILE A 425 26.60 -1.95 9.48
C ILE A 425 28.12 -2.04 9.70
N VAL A 426 28.75 -0.92 10.09
CA VAL A 426 30.19 -0.84 10.35
C VAL A 426 30.59 -1.77 11.50
N PHE A 427 29.82 -1.75 12.60
CA PHE A 427 30.05 -2.62 13.76
C PHE A 427 29.95 -4.10 13.36
N CYS A 428 28.95 -4.49 12.60
CA CYS A 428 28.75 -5.85 12.13
C CYS A 428 29.85 -6.30 11.16
N ALA A 429 30.30 -5.44 10.25
CA ALA A 429 31.43 -5.71 9.37
C ALA A 429 32.72 -5.93 10.17
N ALA A 430 32.96 -5.12 11.19
CA ALA A 430 34.11 -5.29 12.11
C ALA A 430 34.00 -6.60 12.89
N LEU A 431 32.84 -6.96 13.41
CA LEU A 431 32.59 -8.22 14.11
C LEU A 431 32.83 -9.43 13.20
N LEU A 432 32.36 -9.38 11.95
CA LEU A 432 32.60 -10.41 10.95
C LEU A 432 34.11 -10.54 10.62
N ALA A 433 34.83 -9.42 10.53
CA ALA A 433 36.29 -9.44 10.36
C ALA A 433 37.00 -10.10 11.54
N VAL A 434 36.60 -9.81 12.78
CA VAL A 434 37.10 -10.46 13.99
C VAL A 434 36.81 -11.98 13.96
N ALA A 435 35.59 -12.36 13.58
CA ALA A 435 35.20 -13.77 13.44
C ALA A 435 36.03 -14.48 12.37
N PHE A 436 36.36 -13.81 11.26
CA PHE A 436 37.21 -14.33 10.20
C PHE A 436 38.63 -14.55 10.67
N VAL A 437 39.23 -13.59 11.38
CA VAL A 437 40.59 -13.70 11.97
C VAL A 437 40.59 -14.83 12.99
N PHE A 438 39.59 -14.93 13.86
CA PHE A 438 39.45 -16.02 14.82
C PHE A 438 39.34 -17.39 14.13
N ALA A 439 38.59 -17.49 13.05
CA ALA A 439 38.48 -18.69 12.23
C ALA A 439 39.85 -19.09 11.66
N GLY A 440 40.65 -18.13 11.21
CA GLY A 440 42.05 -18.37 10.78
C GLY A 440 42.94 -18.92 11.89
N PHE A 441 42.83 -18.31 13.07
CA PHE A 441 43.54 -18.76 14.28
C PHE A 441 43.11 -20.18 14.69
N ALA A 442 41.80 -20.40 14.85
CA ALA A 442 41.26 -21.72 15.21
C ALA A 442 41.66 -22.80 14.20
N GLY A 443 41.64 -22.50 12.91
CA GLY A 443 42.05 -23.38 11.84
C GLY A 443 43.52 -23.77 11.90
N ARG A 444 44.41 -22.90 12.44
CA ARG A 444 45.83 -23.14 12.58
C ARG A 444 46.16 -23.87 13.89
N PHE A 445 45.60 -23.46 15.00
CA PHE A 445 45.99 -23.92 16.34
C PHE A 445 45.07 -24.99 16.93
N ILE A 446 43.83 -25.13 16.43
CA ILE A 446 42.84 -26.07 16.95
C ILE A 446 42.21 -26.90 15.81
N PRO A 447 43.03 -27.70 15.08
CA PRO A 447 42.52 -28.44 13.91
C PRO A 447 41.44 -29.49 14.27
N SER A 448 41.34 -29.87 15.56
CA SER A 448 40.31 -30.79 16.05
C SER A 448 38.89 -30.26 15.96
N TRP A 449 38.67 -28.93 15.78
CA TRP A 449 37.39 -28.29 15.67
C TRP A 449 36.83 -28.30 14.24
N ARG A 450 37.64 -28.67 13.24
CA ARG A 450 37.29 -28.61 11.83
C ARG A 450 36.09 -29.48 11.45
N TYR A 451 35.44 -29.08 10.38
CA TYR A 451 34.37 -29.85 9.72
C TYR A 451 34.95 -31.18 9.18
N PRO A 452 34.35 -32.34 9.55
CA PRO A 452 34.95 -33.64 9.23
C PRO A 452 34.62 -34.15 7.82
N ASN A 453 33.53 -33.71 7.23
CA ASN A 453 32.89 -34.35 6.07
C ASN A 453 32.95 -33.51 4.79
N GLU A 454 34.12 -33.04 4.36
CA GLU A 454 34.30 -32.20 3.18
C GLU A 454 33.87 -32.87 1.85
N HIS A 455 33.78 -34.21 1.83
CA HIS A 455 33.48 -34.98 0.64
C HIS A 455 32.04 -35.47 0.53
N ASP A 456 31.19 -35.22 1.50
CA ASP A 456 29.79 -35.66 1.50
C ASP A 456 28.99 -34.94 0.43
N THR A 457 27.98 -35.65 -0.09
CA THR A 457 27.03 -35.08 -1.06
C THR A 457 26.12 -34.00 -0.43
N ARG A 458 25.91 -34.06 0.89
CA ARG A 458 25.14 -33.09 1.67
C ARG A 458 26.10 -32.38 2.64
N ASP A 459 26.15 -31.07 2.53
CA ASP A 459 26.94 -30.20 3.37
C ASP A 459 26.11 -29.72 4.58
N GLN A 460 26.44 -30.27 5.77
CA GLN A 460 25.72 -29.92 6.99
C GLN A 460 25.93 -28.46 7.44
N ARG A 461 27.04 -27.82 7.00
CA ARG A 461 27.28 -26.40 7.26
C ARG A 461 26.21 -25.54 6.64
N LEU A 462 25.76 -25.91 5.41
CA LEU A 462 24.66 -25.20 4.73
C LEU A 462 23.32 -25.42 5.43
N ASP A 463 23.05 -26.66 5.90
CA ASP A 463 21.81 -26.91 6.65
C ASP A 463 21.79 -26.13 7.98
N LEU A 464 22.91 -26.07 8.69
CA LEU A 464 23.05 -25.33 9.94
C LEU A 464 22.87 -23.82 9.70
N PHE A 465 23.52 -23.28 8.68
CA PHE A 465 23.46 -21.87 8.34
C PHE A 465 22.06 -21.47 7.87
N ARG A 466 21.40 -22.28 7.03
CA ARG A 466 20.00 -22.08 6.65
C ARG A 466 19.05 -22.12 7.85
N GLY A 467 19.37 -22.95 8.85
CA GLY A 467 18.59 -23.05 10.08
C GLY A 467 18.65 -21.78 10.92
N TRP A 468 19.83 -21.14 10.98
CA TRP A 468 19.94 -19.83 11.60
C TRP A 468 19.17 -18.77 10.82
N ILE A 469 19.36 -18.69 9.50
CA ILE A 469 18.69 -17.70 8.65
C ILE A 469 17.17 -17.81 8.70
N ILE A 470 16.61 -19.02 8.60
CA ILE A 470 15.15 -19.15 8.66
C ILE A 470 14.60 -18.79 10.03
N LEU A 471 15.37 -19.02 11.09
CA LEU A 471 15.00 -18.59 12.43
C LEU A 471 14.98 -17.06 12.54
N THR A 472 15.96 -16.37 11.95
CA THR A 472 15.96 -14.91 11.94
C THR A 472 14.78 -14.34 11.17
N VAL A 473 14.37 -14.95 10.05
CA VAL A 473 13.16 -14.55 9.30
C VAL A 473 11.92 -14.69 10.18
N VAL A 474 11.77 -15.81 10.90
CA VAL A 474 10.63 -16.01 11.82
C VAL A 474 10.58 -14.91 12.88
N LEU A 475 11.70 -14.65 13.53
CA LEU A 475 11.81 -13.63 14.60
C LEU A 475 11.52 -12.21 14.11
N THR A 476 11.95 -11.88 12.89
CA THR A 476 11.73 -10.54 12.33
C THR A 476 10.29 -10.31 11.95
N HIS A 477 9.59 -11.34 11.44
CA HIS A 477 8.21 -11.19 10.97
C HIS A 477 7.18 -11.12 12.11
N THR A 478 7.53 -11.49 13.33
CA THR A 478 6.65 -11.38 14.50
C THR A 478 6.67 -10.00 15.15
N GLU A 479 7.68 -9.17 14.81
CA GLU A 479 7.83 -7.77 15.27
C GLU A 479 7.74 -7.57 16.78
N LEU A 480 8.35 -8.48 17.55
CA LEU A 480 8.37 -8.44 19.00
C LEU A 480 9.76 -8.05 19.52
N THR A 481 9.81 -7.21 20.55
CA THR A 481 11.06 -6.87 21.24
C THR A 481 11.50 -8.03 22.14
N SER A 482 12.69 -8.60 21.87
CA SER A 482 13.23 -9.69 22.66
C SER A 482 14.77 -9.74 22.55
N PRO A 483 15.49 -10.46 23.43
CA PRO A 483 16.90 -10.70 23.28
C PRO A 483 17.25 -11.45 21.99
N TYR A 484 16.33 -12.20 21.41
CA TYR A 484 16.52 -12.90 20.13
C TYR A 484 16.63 -11.93 18.96
N SER A 485 16.01 -10.74 19.05
CA SER A 485 16.08 -9.69 18.01
C SER A 485 17.53 -9.23 17.79
N TYR A 486 18.37 -9.22 18.83
CA TYR A 486 19.80 -8.90 18.72
C TYR A 486 20.64 -9.96 17.98
N ILE A 487 20.11 -11.17 17.81
CA ILE A 487 20.78 -12.25 17.05
C ILE A 487 20.14 -12.46 15.68
N SER A 488 19.14 -11.70 15.32
CA SER A 488 18.53 -11.70 13.99
C SER A 488 19.46 -11.03 12.97
N LEU A 489 19.26 -11.33 11.68
CA LEU A 489 20.02 -10.68 10.60
C LEU A 489 19.72 -9.18 10.47
N ASN A 490 18.53 -8.73 10.83
CA ASN A 490 18.25 -7.30 10.92
C ASN A 490 19.11 -6.60 11.99
N ALA A 491 19.59 -7.35 12.96
CA ALA A 491 20.57 -6.87 13.94
C ALA A 491 22.02 -7.02 13.47
N ILE A 492 22.30 -7.61 12.30
CA ILE A 492 23.65 -7.84 11.76
C ILE A 492 23.86 -7.00 10.48
N GLY A 493 23.54 -5.74 10.53
CA GLY A 493 23.81 -4.77 9.46
C GLY A 493 22.79 -4.81 8.31
N ALA A 494 23.25 -4.44 7.11
CA ALA A 494 22.38 -4.25 5.95
C ALA A 494 21.80 -5.53 5.33
N ILE A 495 22.18 -6.72 5.79
CA ILE A 495 21.72 -7.99 5.20
C ILE A 495 20.48 -8.48 5.95
N THR A 496 19.40 -8.78 5.19
CA THR A 496 18.22 -9.45 5.75
C THR A 496 18.24 -10.95 5.49
N GLY A 497 17.31 -11.66 6.15
CA GLY A 497 17.14 -13.10 5.92
C GLY A 497 16.78 -13.44 4.47
N ALA A 498 16.14 -12.53 3.74
CA ALA A 498 15.67 -12.75 2.38
C ALA A 498 16.82 -12.97 1.38
N GLU A 499 17.80 -12.06 1.31
CA GLU A 499 18.95 -12.17 0.38
C GLU A 499 19.72 -13.47 0.58
N MET A 500 19.99 -13.78 1.86
CA MET A 500 20.67 -14.99 2.22
C MET A 500 19.86 -16.24 1.86
N PHE A 501 18.53 -16.20 2.06
CA PHE A 501 17.65 -17.32 1.75
C PHE A 501 17.57 -17.58 0.24
N VAL A 502 17.51 -16.53 -0.59
CA VAL A 502 17.55 -16.62 -2.06
C VAL A 502 18.90 -17.19 -2.53
N LEU A 503 20.03 -16.65 -2.05
CA LEU A 503 21.36 -17.11 -2.41
C LEU A 503 21.58 -18.58 -2.03
N LEU A 504 21.26 -18.96 -0.79
CA LEU A 504 21.44 -20.34 -0.32
C LEU A 504 20.51 -21.33 -1.01
N SER A 505 19.31 -20.91 -1.40
CA SER A 505 18.41 -21.72 -2.22
C SER A 505 19.02 -22.01 -3.59
N GLY A 506 19.65 -21.02 -4.22
CA GLY A 506 20.46 -21.20 -5.42
C GLY A 506 21.61 -22.19 -5.22
N ILE A 507 22.39 -22.03 -4.15
CA ILE A 507 23.52 -22.92 -3.85
C ILE A 507 23.05 -24.38 -3.72
N VAL A 508 22.01 -24.63 -2.94
CA VAL A 508 21.49 -26.01 -2.74
C VAL A 508 20.98 -26.60 -4.05
N LEU A 509 20.23 -25.84 -4.83
CA LEU A 509 19.71 -26.31 -6.12
C LEU A 509 20.85 -26.56 -7.13
N GLY A 510 21.86 -25.70 -7.17
CA GLY A 510 23.08 -25.91 -7.98
C GLY A 510 23.83 -27.20 -7.61
N MET A 511 23.86 -27.54 -6.30
CA MET A 511 24.50 -28.78 -5.82
C MET A 511 23.73 -30.04 -6.22
N ILE A 512 22.39 -30.04 -6.11
CA ILE A 512 21.57 -31.24 -6.30
C ILE A 512 21.18 -31.51 -7.75
N TYR A 513 21.17 -30.48 -8.62
CA TYR A 513 20.67 -30.60 -9.98
C TYR A 513 21.52 -31.58 -10.83
N ALA A 514 22.84 -31.40 -10.86
CA ALA A 514 23.72 -32.24 -11.69
C ALA A 514 23.73 -33.73 -11.26
N PRO A 515 23.75 -34.09 -9.95
CA PRO A 515 23.55 -35.48 -9.53
C PRO A 515 22.17 -36.04 -9.94
N THR A 516 21.12 -35.24 -9.92
CA THR A 516 19.76 -35.65 -10.33
C THR A 516 19.70 -35.94 -11.83
N VAL A 517 20.32 -35.08 -12.65
CA VAL A 517 20.43 -35.32 -14.11
C VAL A 517 21.20 -36.61 -14.42
N ARG A 518 22.26 -36.90 -13.70
CA ARG A 518 23.01 -38.18 -13.88
C ARG A 518 22.14 -39.40 -13.59
N LYS A 519 21.16 -39.29 -12.69
CA LYS A 519 20.23 -40.39 -12.34
C LYS A 519 19.04 -40.51 -13.27
N LEU A 520 18.45 -39.39 -13.68
CA LEU A 520 17.15 -39.35 -14.35
C LEU A 520 17.22 -38.91 -15.82
N GLY A 521 18.32 -38.32 -16.24
CA GLY A 521 18.42 -37.61 -17.52
C GLY A 521 17.89 -36.17 -17.45
N GLU A 522 18.21 -35.39 -18.46
CA GLU A 522 17.93 -33.92 -18.52
C GLU A 522 16.43 -33.61 -18.41
N TRP A 523 15.64 -34.16 -19.36
CA TRP A 523 14.20 -33.87 -19.44
C TRP A 523 13.43 -34.28 -18.19
N ARG A 524 13.71 -35.48 -17.67
CA ARG A 524 13.02 -35.96 -16.46
C ARG A 524 13.38 -35.11 -15.25
N THR A 525 14.62 -34.62 -15.16
CA THR A 525 15.03 -33.70 -14.11
C THR A 525 14.30 -32.37 -14.23
N ALA A 526 14.20 -31.80 -15.42
CA ALA A 526 13.41 -30.58 -15.65
C ALA A 526 11.94 -30.75 -15.20
N VAL A 527 11.31 -31.86 -15.60
CA VAL A 527 9.94 -32.18 -15.18
C VAL A 527 9.82 -32.31 -13.66
N VAL A 528 10.81 -32.89 -12.97
CA VAL A 528 10.84 -32.98 -11.49
C VAL A 528 10.91 -31.59 -10.87
N MET A 529 11.73 -30.68 -11.42
CA MET A 529 11.83 -29.30 -10.93
C MET A 529 10.55 -28.50 -11.19
N TRP A 530 9.92 -28.63 -12.34
CA TRP A 530 8.63 -27.99 -12.64
C TRP A 530 7.48 -28.53 -11.78
N LYS A 531 7.46 -29.83 -11.47
CA LYS A 531 6.53 -30.40 -10.46
C LYS A 531 6.74 -29.78 -9.07
N ARG A 532 8.01 -29.50 -8.72
CA ARG A 532 8.32 -28.79 -7.47
C ARG A 532 7.80 -27.35 -7.51
N ALA A 533 8.06 -26.60 -8.59
CA ALA A 533 7.54 -25.25 -8.79
C ALA A 533 6.00 -25.20 -8.69
N ARG A 534 5.32 -26.14 -9.38
CA ARG A 534 3.85 -26.27 -9.28
C ARG A 534 3.39 -26.54 -7.85
N LYS A 535 4.09 -27.40 -7.10
CA LYS A 535 3.74 -27.66 -5.70
C LYS A 535 3.93 -26.40 -4.84
N GLN A 536 5.01 -25.64 -5.06
CA GLN A 536 5.25 -24.37 -4.37
C GLN A 536 4.12 -23.37 -4.67
N TYR A 537 3.74 -23.21 -5.93
CA TYR A 537 2.66 -22.34 -6.36
C TYR A 537 1.31 -22.74 -5.72
N LEU A 538 0.94 -24.02 -5.79
CA LEU A 538 -0.32 -24.48 -5.20
C LEU A 538 -0.37 -24.29 -3.68
N VAL A 539 0.76 -24.44 -3.00
CA VAL A 539 0.85 -24.17 -1.56
C VAL A 539 0.79 -22.67 -1.27
N ALA A 540 1.42 -21.83 -2.11
CA ALA A 540 1.32 -20.39 -1.98
C ALA A 540 -0.14 -19.94 -2.14
N LEU A 541 -0.80 -20.36 -3.19
CA LEU A 541 -2.22 -20.09 -3.42
C LEU A 541 -3.11 -20.54 -2.26
N ALA A 542 -2.82 -21.74 -1.71
CA ALA A 542 -3.57 -22.24 -0.54
C ALA A 542 -3.34 -21.38 0.72
N VAL A 543 -2.12 -20.90 0.97
CA VAL A 543 -1.83 -20.01 2.10
C VAL A 543 -2.57 -18.69 1.93
N VAL A 544 -2.49 -18.05 0.76
CA VAL A 544 -3.20 -16.81 0.47
C VAL A 544 -4.70 -16.95 0.72
N LEU A 545 -5.31 -18.02 0.18
CA LEU A 545 -6.75 -18.27 0.35
C LEU A 545 -7.12 -18.59 1.81
N ILE A 546 -6.30 -19.37 2.53
CA ILE A 546 -6.58 -19.70 3.94
C ILE A 546 -6.49 -18.43 4.81
N ILE A 547 -5.51 -17.56 4.60
CA ILE A 547 -5.39 -16.31 5.35
C ILE A 547 -6.61 -15.42 5.08
N PHE A 548 -7.01 -15.26 3.83
CA PHE A 548 -8.21 -14.53 3.47
C PHE A 548 -9.46 -15.08 4.20
N LEU A 549 -9.68 -16.39 4.13
CA LEU A 549 -10.83 -17.03 4.80
C LEU A 549 -10.76 -16.92 6.33
N LEU A 550 -9.57 -16.90 6.92
CA LEU A 550 -9.41 -16.68 8.36
C LEU A 550 -9.75 -15.24 8.74
N GLY A 551 -9.37 -14.25 7.93
CA GLY A 551 -9.70 -12.84 8.13
C GLY A 551 -11.20 -12.52 8.07
N LEU A 552 -12.01 -13.40 7.46
CA LEU A 552 -13.47 -13.27 7.47
C LEU A 552 -14.13 -13.68 8.80
N LEU A 553 -13.36 -14.30 9.71
CA LEU A 553 -13.91 -14.72 10.99
C LEU A 553 -13.92 -13.54 11.97
N PRO A 554 -15.05 -13.17 12.57
CA PRO A 554 -15.19 -11.94 13.38
C PRO A 554 -14.32 -11.89 14.65
N PHE A 555 -13.64 -12.98 14.98
CA PHE A 555 -12.73 -13.11 16.13
C PHE A 555 -11.26 -13.29 15.71
N VAL A 556 -10.95 -13.10 14.43
CA VAL A 556 -9.57 -13.19 13.89
C VAL A 556 -9.21 -11.85 13.26
N ASP A 557 -8.34 -11.14 13.91
CA ASP A 557 -7.69 -9.98 13.32
C ASP A 557 -6.56 -10.45 12.39
N ALA A 558 -6.72 -10.25 11.08
CA ALA A 558 -5.72 -10.59 10.08
C ALA A 558 -4.91 -9.38 9.61
N THR A 559 -5.24 -8.15 10.04
CA THR A 559 -4.63 -6.90 9.59
C THR A 559 -3.11 -6.92 9.71
N ALA A 560 -2.57 -7.43 10.80
CA ALA A 560 -1.13 -7.57 11.02
C ALA A 560 -0.36 -8.29 9.88
N ILE A 561 -1.02 -9.07 9.03
CA ILE A 561 -0.40 -9.78 7.90
C ILE A 561 -1.06 -9.49 6.55
N THR A 562 -2.25 -8.90 6.53
CA THR A 562 -2.97 -8.51 5.31
C THR A 562 -2.77 -7.06 4.95
N THR A 563 -2.27 -6.24 5.86
CA THR A 563 -1.79 -4.88 5.60
C THR A 563 -0.25 -4.81 5.67
N PHE A 564 0.33 -3.85 5.02
CA PHE A 564 1.77 -3.59 5.06
C PHE A 564 2.01 -2.10 5.25
N THR A 565 2.73 -1.73 6.30
CA THR A 565 3.17 -0.35 6.53
C THR A 565 4.55 -0.15 5.94
N ASP A 566 4.69 0.83 5.04
CA ASP A 566 5.97 1.17 4.43
C ASP A 566 6.90 1.79 5.48
N ARG A 567 8.13 1.29 5.52
CA ARG A 567 9.16 1.73 6.47
C ARG A 567 10.17 2.71 5.84
N GLY A 568 9.77 3.39 4.77
CA GLY A 568 10.62 4.35 4.09
C GLY A 568 11.52 3.76 3.01
N THR A 569 11.17 2.57 2.48
CA THR A 569 11.87 1.91 1.37
C THR A 569 11.01 1.80 0.11
N GLY A 570 10.12 2.78 -0.10
CA GLY A 570 9.13 2.79 -1.18
C GLY A 570 9.68 2.52 -2.58
N GLU A 571 8.79 2.31 -3.54
CA GLU A 571 9.15 2.19 -4.95
C GLU A 571 10.04 3.36 -5.40
N ASN A 572 11.03 3.08 -6.23
CA ASN A 572 11.98 4.08 -6.75
C ASN A 572 12.87 4.80 -5.72
N GLY A 573 12.98 4.29 -4.50
CA GLY A 573 13.80 4.91 -3.46
C GLY A 573 13.17 6.17 -2.85
N GLN A 574 11.91 6.45 -3.14
CA GLN A 574 11.14 7.48 -2.43
C GLN A 574 10.72 6.95 -1.07
N VAL A 575 10.96 7.76 -0.05
CA VAL A 575 10.58 7.47 1.31
C VAL A 575 9.09 7.81 1.46
N VAL A 576 8.23 6.80 1.48
CA VAL A 576 6.81 6.95 1.83
C VAL A 576 6.60 6.28 3.19
N GLN A 577 7.39 6.74 4.16
CA GLN A 577 7.38 6.17 5.50
C GLN A 577 6.00 6.32 6.14
N GLY A 578 5.47 5.19 6.59
CA GLY A 578 4.21 5.13 7.29
C GLY A 578 2.99 4.80 6.41
N GLN A 579 3.09 4.78 5.09
CA GLN A 579 1.96 4.40 4.23
C GLN A 579 1.54 2.95 4.46
N VAL A 580 0.26 2.72 4.70
CA VAL A 580 -0.34 1.39 4.86
C VAL A 580 -0.96 0.94 3.55
N TYR A 581 -0.67 -0.28 3.15
CA TYR A 581 -1.19 -0.92 1.95
C TYR A 581 -2.09 -2.08 2.33
N ASP A 582 -3.35 -2.09 1.89
CA ASP A 582 -4.21 -3.26 1.98
C ASP A 582 -3.83 -4.26 0.88
N LEU A 583 -3.31 -5.40 1.30
CA LEU A 583 -2.84 -6.45 0.39
C LEU A 583 -3.94 -7.41 -0.08
N TYR A 584 -5.19 -7.20 0.38
CA TYR A 584 -6.37 -7.98 0.02
C TYR A 584 -7.56 -7.10 -0.39
N ALA A 585 -7.33 -5.86 -0.82
CA ALA A 585 -8.36 -4.89 -1.15
C ALA A 585 -9.48 -5.44 -2.05
N ASN A 586 -9.16 -6.31 -3.01
CA ASN A 586 -10.13 -6.98 -3.87
C ASN A 586 -10.49 -8.42 -3.41
N GLY A 587 -10.08 -8.82 -2.20
CA GLY A 587 -10.43 -10.12 -1.64
C GLY A 587 -11.93 -10.37 -1.49
N PRO A 588 -12.70 -9.42 -0.92
CA PRO A 588 -14.15 -9.53 -0.79
C PRO A 588 -14.87 -9.75 -2.13
N ARG A 589 -14.39 -9.16 -3.21
CA ARG A 589 -14.92 -9.33 -4.56
C ARG A 589 -14.94 -10.77 -5.08
N LEU A 590 -14.17 -11.68 -4.46
CA LEU A 590 -14.23 -13.11 -4.79
C LEU A 590 -15.59 -13.76 -4.46
N PHE A 591 -16.42 -13.10 -3.66
CA PHE A 591 -17.77 -13.55 -3.30
C PHE A 591 -18.88 -12.89 -4.13
N ASP A 592 -18.56 -11.87 -4.93
CA ASP A 592 -19.52 -11.22 -5.81
C ASP A 592 -20.08 -12.24 -6.83
N TYR A 593 -21.32 -12.06 -7.24
CA TYR A 593 -21.93 -12.91 -8.26
C TYR A 593 -22.49 -12.07 -9.41
N PRO A 594 -21.97 -12.28 -10.65
CA PRO A 594 -20.88 -13.17 -11.03
C PRO A 594 -19.53 -12.72 -10.47
N THR A 595 -18.68 -13.66 -10.07
CA THR A 595 -17.35 -13.33 -9.53
C THR A 595 -16.52 -12.60 -10.57
N PRO A 596 -16.01 -11.37 -10.31
CA PRO A 596 -15.24 -10.61 -11.26
C PRO A 596 -13.93 -11.33 -11.63
N TRP A 597 -13.64 -11.43 -12.93
CA TRP A 597 -12.45 -12.12 -13.40
C TRP A 597 -11.14 -11.50 -12.87
N TYR A 598 -11.11 -10.18 -12.69
CA TYR A 598 -9.92 -9.50 -12.18
C TYR A 598 -9.56 -9.95 -10.75
N ALA A 599 -10.54 -10.15 -9.86
CA ALA A 599 -10.28 -10.64 -8.51
C ALA A 599 -9.74 -12.08 -8.54
N VAL A 600 -10.28 -12.94 -9.42
CA VAL A 600 -9.77 -14.29 -9.66
C VAL A 600 -8.35 -14.24 -10.23
N ARG A 601 -8.09 -13.35 -11.19
CA ARG A 601 -6.76 -13.14 -11.78
C ARG A 601 -5.75 -12.72 -10.72
N GLN A 602 -6.07 -11.75 -9.88
CA GLN A 602 -5.20 -11.27 -8.81
C GLN A 602 -4.85 -12.40 -7.82
N LEU A 603 -5.83 -13.19 -7.43
CA LEU A 603 -5.59 -14.38 -6.60
C LEU A 603 -4.65 -15.38 -7.30
N LEU A 604 -4.90 -15.70 -8.58
CA LEU A 604 -4.10 -16.67 -9.33
C LEU A 604 -2.68 -16.17 -9.63
N LEU A 605 -2.48 -14.88 -9.81
CA LEU A 605 -1.16 -14.29 -10.04
C LEU A 605 -0.42 -13.94 -8.75
N LEU A 606 -1.03 -14.21 -7.58
CA LEU A 606 -0.49 -13.83 -6.27
C LEU A 606 -0.23 -12.31 -6.18
N GLU A 607 -1.12 -11.50 -6.75
CA GLU A 607 -1.15 -10.05 -6.59
C GLU A 607 -1.67 -9.67 -5.20
N MET A 608 -2.45 -10.56 -4.57
CA MET A 608 -2.87 -10.48 -3.18
C MET A 608 -2.21 -11.57 -2.33
N GLY A 609 -1.93 -11.27 -1.08
CA GLY A 609 -1.34 -12.23 -0.16
C GLY A 609 -0.69 -11.57 1.06
N PRO A 610 -0.43 -12.31 2.15
CA PRO A 610 0.17 -11.76 3.35
C PRO A 610 1.62 -11.32 3.09
N TRP A 611 1.99 -10.10 3.56
CA TRP A 611 3.31 -9.51 3.30
C TRP A 611 4.48 -10.37 3.78
N VAL A 612 4.32 -11.11 4.86
CA VAL A 612 5.32 -12.03 5.40
C VAL A 612 5.61 -13.22 4.46
N PHE A 613 4.86 -13.37 3.36
CA PHE A 613 4.89 -14.53 2.48
C PHE A 613 5.12 -14.19 0.99
N ASN A 614 5.11 -12.93 0.61
CA ASN A 614 5.16 -12.46 -0.78
C ASN A 614 6.37 -12.99 -1.58
N ILE A 615 7.55 -13.17 -0.98
CA ILE A 615 8.75 -13.74 -1.63
C ILE A 615 8.51 -15.12 -2.28
N MET A 616 7.43 -15.81 -1.93
CA MET A 616 7.11 -17.13 -2.53
C MET A 616 6.83 -17.03 -4.04
N GLY A 617 6.25 -15.94 -4.52
CA GLY A 617 6.08 -15.68 -5.95
C GLY A 617 7.43 -15.71 -6.69
N LEU A 618 8.42 -15.01 -6.16
CA LEU A 618 9.79 -15.04 -6.69
C LEU A 618 10.36 -16.47 -6.76
N PHE A 619 10.20 -17.27 -5.68
CA PHE A 619 10.69 -18.66 -5.68
C PHE A 619 9.99 -19.56 -6.69
N VAL A 620 8.71 -19.35 -6.97
CA VAL A 620 7.98 -20.09 -8.01
C VAL A 620 8.59 -19.79 -9.37
N VAL A 621 8.77 -18.51 -9.71
CA VAL A 621 9.34 -18.08 -11.00
C VAL A 621 10.78 -18.59 -11.15
N LEU A 622 11.63 -18.41 -10.14
CA LEU A 622 13.02 -18.92 -10.17
C LEU A 622 13.09 -20.45 -10.29
N SER A 623 12.13 -21.18 -9.70
CA SER A 623 12.03 -22.63 -9.85
C SER A 623 11.59 -23.05 -11.27
N LEU A 624 10.77 -22.27 -11.95
CA LEU A 624 10.40 -22.49 -13.35
C LEU A 624 11.60 -22.24 -14.28
N LEU A 625 12.40 -21.20 -14.02
CA LEU A 625 13.58 -20.85 -14.79
C LEU A 625 14.80 -21.74 -14.49
N LEU A 626 14.78 -22.50 -13.39
CA LEU A 626 15.91 -23.34 -12.96
C LEU A 626 16.44 -24.32 -14.04
N PRO A 627 15.60 -25.07 -14.79
CA PRO A 627 16.13 -26.02 -15.79
C PRO A 627 16.94 -25.37 -16.91
N PRO A 628 16.50 -24.30 -17.60
CA PRO A 628 17.32 -23.64 -18.62
C PRO A 628 18.59 -22.99 -18.03
N MET A 629 18.52 -22.38 -16.83
CA MET A 629 19.70 -21.82 -16.17
C MET A 629 20.75 -22.90 -15.90
N MET A 630 20.34 -24.04 -15.31
CA MET A 630 21.25 -25.15 -15.02
C MET A 630 21.73 -25.88 -16.28
N TRP A 631 20.97 -25.85 -17.38
CA TRP A 631 21.45 -26.35 -18.66
C TRP A 631 22.66 -25.56 -19.17
N LEU A 632 22.62 -24.22 -19.07
CA LEU A 632 23.77 -23.34 -19.40
C LEU A 632 24.98 -23.65 -18.50
N VAL A 633 24.78 -23.69 -17.17
CA VAL A 633 25.86 -23.95 -16.19
C VAL A 633 26.53 -25.30 -16.47
N ARG A 634 25.77 -26.36 -16.71
CA ARG A 634 26.28 -27.71 -16.94
C ARG A 634 27.03 -27.88 -18.28
N ARG A 635 26.68 -27.04 -19.28
CA ARG A 635 27.38 -26.98 -20.58
C ARG A 635 28.66 -26.14 -20.52
N GLY A 636 28.98 -25.55 -19.36
CA GLY A 636 30.13 -24.67 -19.21
C GLY A 636 29.88 -23.21 -19.58
N TYR A 637 28.64 -22.86 -19.96
CA TYR A 637 28.21 -21.48 -20.31
C TYR A 637 27.79 -20.69 -19.07
N TRP A 638 28.35 -20.98 -17.90
CA TRP A 638 28.04 -20.28 -16.64
C TRP A 638 28.30 -18.78 -16.75
N TRP A 639 29.31 -18.34 -17.49
CA TRP A 639 29.62 -16.94 -17.72
C TRP A 639 28.55 -16.22 -18.56
N VAL A 640 27.91 -16.90 -19.51
CA VAL A 640 26.75 -16.34 -20.27
C VAL A 640 25.60 -16.10 -19.31
N LEU A 641 25.30 -17.10 -18.45
CA LEU A 641 24.24 -16.96 -17.46
C LEU A 641 24.50 -15.79 -16.51
N LEU A 642 25.74 -15.64 -16.00
CA LEU A 642 26.10 -14.50 -15.15
C LEU A 642 26.04 -13.18 -15.90
N ALA A 643 26.49 -13.11 -17.16
CA ALA A 643 26.42 -11.89 -17.95
C ALA A 643 24.96 -11.44 -18.19
N LEU A 644 24.08 -12.41 -18.53
CA LEU A 644 22.63 -12.12 -18.64
C LEU A 644 22.02 -11.68 -17.30
N SER A 645 22.44 -12.31 -16.21
CA SER A 645 21.98 -11.95 -14.86
C SER A 645 22.38 -10.53 -14.47
N TRP A 646 23.64 -10.14 -14.74
CA TRP A 646 24.09 -8.77 -14.51
C TRP A 646 23.45 -7.76 -15.45
N ALA A 647 23.23 -8.12 -16.71
CA ALA A 647 22.51 -7.24 -17.65
C ALA A 647 21.07 -6.99 -17.20
N ALA A 648 20.37 -8.03 -16.73
CA ALA A 648 19.03 -7.90 -16.16
C ALA A 648 19.02 -7.05 -14.88
N PHE A 649 20.02 -7.22 -14.02
CA PHE A 649 20.20 -6.42 -12.80
C PHE A 649 20.41 -4.93 -13.13
N VAL A 650 21.34 -4.60 -14.04
CA VAL A 650 21.60 -3.23 -14.46
C VAL A 650 20.38 -2.61 -15.15
N TYR A 651 19.68 -3.38 -15.99
CA TYR A 651 18.44 -2.93 -16.62
C TYR A 651 17.37 -2.61 -15.57
N SER A 652 17.21 -3.45 -14.55
CA SER A 652 16.28 -3.21 -13.45
C SER A 652 16.66 -1.97 -12.62
N ALA A 653 17.95 -1.73 -12.40
CA ALA A 653 18.43 -0.57 -11.66
C ALA A 653 18.23 0.77 -12.40
N ILE A 654 18.12 0.73 -13.75
CA ILE A 654 17.94 1.93 -14.58
C ILE A 654 16.45 2.23 -14.83
N TYR A 655 15.65 1.19 -15.08
CA TYR A 655 14.28 1.34 -15.59
C TYR A 655 13.21 0.88 -14.59
N SER A 656 13.58 0.23 -13.49
CA SER A 656 12.68 -0.31 -12.45
C SER A 656 11.40 -0.99 -13.00
N PRO A 657 11.51 -1.92 -14.00
CA PRO A 657 10.36 -2.48 -14.66
C PRO A 657 9.66 -3.52 -13.79
N HIS A 658 8.35 -3.43 -13.66
CA HIS A 658 7.49 -4.48 -13.10
C HIS A 658 6.97 -5.34 -14.25
N TRP A 659 7.54 -6.53 -14.43
CA TRP A 659 7.21 -7.42 -15.55
C TRP A 659 6.09 -8.40 -15.25
N LEU A 660 5.90 -8.71 -13.97
CA LEU A 660 4.87 -9.65 -13.54
C LEU A 660 3.89 -8.94 -12.62
N PRO A 661 2.60 -9.03 -12.89
CA PRO A 661 1.58 -8.51 -11.98
C PRO A 661 1.46 -9.45 -10.78
N SER A 662 2.36 -9.32 -9.83
CA SER A 662 2.40 -10.17 -8.63
C SER A 662 3.04 -9.39 -7.50
N GLN A 663 2.47 -9.44 -6.32
CA GLN A 663 2.88 -8.69 -5.12
C GLN A 663 4.38 -8.79 -4.80
N PHE A 664 5.06 -9.87 -5.18
CA PHE A 664 6.49 -9.98 -4.91
C PHE A 664 7.34 -8.99 -5.72
N GLU A 665 6.89 -8.54 -6.90
CA GLU A 665 7.65 -7.58 -7.73
C GLU A 665 7.84 -6.24 -7.02
N ASP A 666 6.91 -5.83 -6.17
CA ASP A 666 6.97 -4.57 -5.43
C ASP A 666 8.10 -4.58 -4.38
N VAL A 667 8.40 -5.73 -3.77
CA VAL A 667 9.37 -5.87 -2.67
C VAL A 667 10.64 -6.62 -3.11
N PHE A 668 10.52 -7.53 -4.06
CA PHE A 668 11.57 -8.43 -4.55
C PHE A 668 11.62 -8.46 -6.09
N PRO A 669 11.86 -7.33 -6.79
CA PRO A 669 11.84 -7.29 -8.25
C PRO A 669 12.66 -8.43 -8.87
N LEU A 670 12.01 -9.22 -9.75
CA LEU A 670 12.60 -10.45 -10.32
C LEU A 670 13.97 -10.21 -10.94
N LEU A 671 14.08 -9.15 -11.74
CA LEU A 671 15.32 -8.86 -12.48
C LEU A 671 16.47 -8.44 -11.55
N THR A 672 16.15 -7.87 -10.41
CA THR A 672 17.11 -7.56 -9.35
C THR A 672 17.47 -8.79 -8.52
N TRP A 673 16.48 -9.44 -7.94
CA TRP A 673 16.71 -10.50 -6.93
C TRP A 673 17.20 -11.82 -7.51
N GLN A 674 17.00 -12.07 -8.81
CA GLN A 674 17.55 -13.24 -9.49
C GLN A 674 19.09 -13.28 -9.44
N ILE A 675 19.79 -12.15 -9.22
CA ILE A 675 21.26 -12.12 -9.17
C ILE A 675 21.80 -13.00 -8.04
N ALA A 676 21.20 -12.91 -6.85
CA ALA A 676 21.59 -13.73 -5.70
C ALA A 676 21.37 -15.23 -5.98
N PHE A 677 20.20 -15.59 -6.54
CA PHE A 677 19.89 -16.97 -6.90
C PHE A 677 20.83 -17.52 -7.97
N THR A 678 21.08 -16.77 -9.03
CA THR A 678 21.92 -17.17 -10.18
C THR A 678 23.36 -17.39 -9.77
N HIS A 679 23.93 -16.47 -8.96
CA HIS A 679 25.26 -16.67 -8.38
C HIS A 679 25.28 -17.88 -7.46
N GLY A 680 24.24 -18.08 -6.65
CA GLY A 680 24.07 -19.27 -5.83
C GLY A 680 24.10 -20.56 -6.64
N LEU A 681 23.41 -20.63 -7.79
CA LEU A 681 23.44 -21.81 -8.67
C LEU A 681 24.84 -22.14 -9.16
N VAL A 682 25.59 -21.14 -9.60
CA VAL A 682 26.97 -21.32 -10.08
C VAL A 682 27.89 -21.76 -8.93
N ILE A 683 27.82 -21.09 -7.77
CA ILE A 683 28.56 -21.45 -6.56
C ILE A 683 28.26 -22.90 -6.16
N GLY A 684 27.00 -23.28 -6.12
CA GLY A 684 26.57 -24.64 -5.75
C GLY A 684 27.08 -25.70 -6.72
N HIS A 685 27.02 -25.43 -8.02
CA HIS A 685 27.53 -26.37 -9.06
C HIS A 685 29.05 -26.55 -9.00
N TYR A 686 29.78 -25.45 -8.91
CA TYR A 686 31.24 -25.42 -8.89
C TYR A 686 31.84 -25.41 -7.47
N ARG A 687 31.08 -25.77 -6.43
CA ARG A 687 31.50 -25.64 -5.02
C ARG A 687 32.86 -26.21 -4.72
N ARG A 688 33.19 -27.39 -5.28
CA ARG A 688 34.50 -28.08 -5.01
C ARG A 688 35.68 -27.30 -5.58
N GLN A 689 35.53 -26.82 -6.82
CA GLN A 689 36.54 -26.00 -7.50
C GLN A 689 36.72 -24.65 -6.78
N LEU A 690 35.59 -24.00 -6.41
CA LEU A 690 35.60 -22.74 -5.68
C LEU A 690 36.21 -22.91 -4.28
N THR A 691 35.85 -23.96 -3.54
CA THR A 691 36.46 -24.25 -2.24
C THR A 691 37.97 -24.47 -2.38
N ALA A 692 38.41 -25.25 -3.37
CA ALA A 692 39.82 -25.47 -3.63
C ALA A 692 40.57 -24.17 -3.99
N ALA A 693 39.96 -23.33 -4.81
CA ALA A 693 40.50 -22.01 -5.18
C ALA A 693 40.60 -21.07 -3.97
N LEU A 694 39.55 -20.93 -3.17
CA LEU A 694 39.49 -20.05 -2.00
C LEU A 694 40.41 -20.54 -0.85
N THR A 695 40.61 -21.84 -0.73
CA THR A 695 41.52 -22.41 0.27
C THR A 695 42.95 -22.44 -0.18
N SER A 696 43.25 -22.15 -1.46
CA SER A 696 44.63 -21.99 -1.95
C SER A 696 45.34 -20.80 -1.28
N ARG A 697 46.67 -20.72 -1.42
CA ARG A 697 47.44 -19.59 -0.87
C ARG A 697 46.93 -18.24 -1.34
N TRP A 698 46.72 -18.11 -2.63
CA TRP A 698 46.22 -16.86 -3.25
C TRP A 698 44.76 -16.57 -2.90
N GLY A 699 43.93 -17.60 -2.85
CA GLY A 699 42.53 -17.48 -2.43
C GLY A 699 42.42 -16.99 -0.98
N LYS A 700 43.19 -17.51 -0.08
CA LYS A 700 43.24 -17.05 1.33
C LYS A 700 43.69 -15.60 1.43
N ILE A 701 44.72 -15.19 0.67
CA ILE A 701 45.17 -13.80 0.62
C ILE A 701 44.02 -12.91 0.09
N ALA A 702 43.41 -13.29 -1.01
CA ALA A 702 42.27 -12.52 -1.59
C ALA A 702 41.12 -12.39 -0.60
N CYS A 703 40.68 -13.47 0.06
CA CYS A 703 39.65 -13.41 1.10
C CYS A 703 40.06 -12.52 2.28
N THR A 704 41.31 -12.58 2.71
CA THR A 704 41.81 -11.75 3.82
C THR A 704 41.83 -10.28 3.43
N VAL A 705 42.34 -9.95 2.24
CA VAL A 705 42.33 -8.57 1.72
C VAL A 705 40.91 -8.05 1.58
N PHE A 706 39.99 -8.85 1.04
CA PHE A 706 38.61 -8.47 0.90
C PHE A 706 37.94 -8.22 2.27
N VAL A 707 37.98 -9.19 3.17
CA VAL A 707 37.29 -9.08 4.48
C VAL A 707 37.86 -7.95 5.33
N LEU A 708 39.20 -7.90 5.48
CA LEU A 708 39.84 -6.89 6.32
C LEU A 708 39.86 -5.51 5.63
N GLY A 709 40.03 -5.47 4.31
CA GLY A 709 40.02 -4.25 3.53
C GLY A 709 38.62 -3.57 3.51
N TYR A 710 37.59 -4.36 3.28
CA TYR A 710 36.21 -3.84 3.26
C TYR A 710 35.76 -3.38 4.65
N ALA A 711 35.89 -4.24 5.68
CA ALA A 711 35.56 -3.83 7.05
C ALA A 711 36.43 -2.66 7.54
N GLY A 712 37.74 -2.65 7.19
CA GLY A 712 38.64 -1.55 7.53
C GLY A 712 38.27 -0.24 6.83
N ALA A 713 37.82 -0.30 5.57
CA ALA A 713 37.33 0.88 4.84
C ALA A 713 36.06 1.47 5.49
N LEU A 714 35.11 0.62 5.86
CA LEU A 714 33.88 1.07 6.55
C LEU A 714 34.21 1.70 7.92
N VAL A 715 35.07 1.06 8.71
CA VAL A 715 35.52 1.59 10.02
C VAL A 715 36.28 2.91 9.83
N TYR A 716 37.12 3.02 8.81
CA TYR A 716 37.86 4.25 8.50
C TYR A 716 36.93 5.41 8.12
N LEU A 717 35.95 5.14 7.27
CA LEU A 717 34.94 6.13 6.89
C LEU A 717 34.10 6.57 8.10
N TRP A 718 33.72 5.62 8.96
CA TRP A 718 32.93 5.93 10.16
C TRP A 718 33.71 6.77 11.17
N LEU A 719 34.95 6.38 11.50
CA LEU A 719 35.81 7.16 12.38
C LEU A 719 36.14 8.52 11.78
N GLY A 720 36.39 8.57 10.46
CA GLY A 720 36.67 9.78 9.75
C GLY A 720 35.54 10.81 9.81
N HIS A 721 34.32 10.36 9.70
CA HIS A 721 33.12 11.18 9.91
C HIS A 721 32.99 11.60 11.39
N ALA A 722 33.05 10.64 12.31
CA ALA A 722 32.91 10.91 13.74
C ALA A 722 33.94 11.93 14.30
N TYR A 723 35.16 11.95 13.74
CA TYR A 723 36.26 12.81 14.16
C TYR A 723 36.62 13.92 13.15
N GLY A 724 35.85 14.07 12.06
CA GLY A 724 35.97 15.17 11.08
C GLY A 724 37.26 15.18 10.24
N PHE A 725 38.00 14.04 10.12
CA PHE A 725 39.24 13.98 9.33
C PHE A 725 39.04 13.39 7.92
N VAL A 726 37.87 12.92 7.58
CA VAL A 726 37.50 12.53 6.21
C VAL A 726 36.61 13.60 5.63
N THR A 727 37.14 14.38 4.71
CA THR A 727 36.37 15.26 3.84
C THR A 727 35.98 14.46 2.62
N THR A 728 34.72 14.05 2.54
CA THR A 728 34.20 13.41 1.34
C THR A 728 33.80 14.45 0.30
N PRO A 729 33.89 14.17 -1.00
CA PRO A 729 33.39 15.07 -2.06
C PRO A 729 31.85 15.13 -2.09
N PHE A 730 31.15 14.46 -1.17
CA PHE A 730 29.70 14.42 -1.08
C PHE A 730 29.21 15.42 -0.04
N PRO A 731 28.10 16.14 -0.31
CA PRO A 731 27.59 17.13 0.63
C PRO A 731 27.02 16.48 1.90
N ASP A 732 27.12 17.20 2.95
CA ASP A 732 26.59 17.24 4.32
C ASP A 732 26.08 15.98 5.04
N THR A 733 25.77 14.87 4.38
CA THR A 733 25.16 13.69 4.98
C THR A 733 25.81 12.40 4.48
N THR A 734 27.09 12.23 4.73
CA THR A 734 27.90 11.12 4.17
C THR A 734 27.31 9.74 4.48
N TYR A 735 26.68 9.54 5.63
CA TYR A 735 26.13 8.25 6.00
C TYR A 735 24.72 8.02 5.46
N ALA A 736 23.82 8.96 5.56
CA ALA A 736 22.50 8.89 4.96
C ALA A 736 22.64 8.70 3.43
N TYR A 737 23.51 9.45 2.80
CA TYR A 737 23.82 9.31 1.38
C TYR A 737 24.36 7.91 1.02
N LEU A 738 25.33 7.39 1.78
CA LEU A 738 25.86 6.03 1.56
C LEU A 738 24.78 4.96 1.80
N TYR A 739 23.98 5.10 2.83
CA TYR A 739 22.90 4.19 3.11
C TYR A 739 21.88 4.18 1.95
N GLN A 740 21.38 5.32 1.59
CA GLN A 740 20.39 5.46 0.51
C GLN A 740 20.89 5.00 -0.85
N HIS A 741 22.17 5.24 -1.19
CA HIS A 741 22.72 4.96 -2.52
C HIS A 741 23.52 3.65 -2.62
N ALA A 742 23.85 3.01 -1.50
CA ALA A 742 24.64 1.79 -1.51
C ALA A 742 24.03 0.61 -0.73
N TYR A 743 23.04 0.85 0.16
CA TYR A 743 22.54 -0.17 1.07
C TYR A 743 21.02 -0.36 1.07
N THR A 744 20.26 0.32 0.20
CA THR A 744 18.81 0.08 0.12
C THR A 744 18.49 -1.34 -0.36
N ARG A 745 17.40 -1.89 0.18
CA ARG A 745 17.08 -3.32 0.10
C ARG A 745 16.46 -3.73 -1.23
N ILE A 746 15.46 -2.99 -1.72
CA ILE A 746 14.62 -3.41 -2.86
C ILE A 746 15.49 -3.66 -4.09
N PHE A 747 16.40 -2.74 -4.38
CA PHE A 747 17.27 -2.80 -5.55
C PHE A 747 18.61 -3.53 -5.31
N LEU A 748 18.82 -4.20 -4.15
CA LEU A 748 20.05 -4.89 -3.79
C LEU A 748 21.30 -4.08 -4.15
N GLN A 749 21.37 -2.86 -3.65
CA GLN A 749 22.44 -1.92 -4.00
C GLN A 749 23.85 -2.50 -3.71
N PRO A 750 24.91 -1.94 -4.31
CA PRO A 750 26.24 -2.55 -4.30
C PRO A 750 26.81 -2.87 -2.92
N GLY A 751 26.54 -2.05 -1.90
CA GLY A 751 26.96 -2.28 -0.51
C GLY A 751 26.36 -3.58 0.04
N ARG A 752 25.08 -3.83 -0.20
CA ARG A 752 24.41 -5.07 0.23
C ARG A 752 24.96 -6.30 -0.48
N LEU A 753 25.28 -6.20 -1.77
CA LEU A 753 25.93 -7.31 -2.48
C LEU A 753 27.32 -7.61 -1.91
N LEU A 754 28.10 -6.59 -1.52
CA LEU A 754 29.39 -6.75 -0.86
C LEU A 754 29.22 -7.39 0.53
N ASP A 755 28.26 -6.94 1.32
CA ASP A 755 27.93 -7.55 2.61
C ASP A 755 27.48 -9.00 2.48
N LEU A 756 26.70 -9.33 1.45
CA LEU A 756 26.30 -10.70 1.15
C LEU A 756 27.52 -11.60 0.88
N VAL A 757 28.51 -11.11 0.13
CA VAL A 757 29.78 -11.81 -0.12
C VAL A 757 30.60 -11.92 1.17
N LEU A 758 30.67 -10.85 1.96
CA LEU A 758 31.37 -10.84 3.25
C LEU A 758 30.80 -11.92 4.17
N MET A 759 29.47 -11.94 4.33
CA MET A 759 28.77 -12.91 5.18
C MET A 759 29.05 -14.37 4.75
N ILE A 760 28.93 -14.68 3.46
CA ILE A 760 29.18 -16.03 2.94
C ILE A 760 30.62 -16.48 3.17
N VAL A 761 31.59 -15.60 2.89
CA VAL A 761 33.02 -15.91 3.05
C VAL A 761 33.34 -16.17 4.54
N VAL A 762 32.87 -15.29 5.42
CA VAL A 762 33.10 -15.41 6.86
C VAL A 762 32.39 -16.63 7.44
N ALA A 763 31.09 -16.81 7.13
CA ALA A 763 30.30 -17.94 7.62
C ALA A 763 30.92 -19.28 7.17
N PHE A 764 31.32 -19.37 5.90
CA PHE A 764 31.99 -20.59 5.39
C PHE A 764 33.33 -20.85 6.06
N ALA A 765 34.18 -19.84 6.23
CA ALA A 765 35.47 -19.95 6.92
C ALA A 765 35.26 -20.36 8.39
N PHE A 766 34.34 -19.69 9.09
CA PHE A 766 34.04 -19.94 10.50
C PHE A 766 33.47 -21.35 10.73
N LEU A 767 32.43 -21.73 9.97
CA LEU A 767 31.82 -23.06 10.08
C LEU A 767 32.78 -24.18 9.62
N THR A 768 33.72 -23.89 8.74
CA THR A 768 34.73 -24.89 8.35
C THR A 768 35.75 -25.15 9.47
N THR A 769 36.15 -24.11 10.17
CA THR A 769 37.24 -24.21 11.19
C THR A 769 36.69 -24.43 12.60
N CYS A 770 35.50 -23.92 12.94
CA CYS A 770 34.88 -23.99 14.26
C CYS A 770 33.67 -24.94 14.32
N TRP A 771 33.54 -25.87 13.40
CA TRP A 771 32.37 -26.74 13.27
C TRP A 771 31.98 -27.48 14.54
N LYS A 772 32.94 -28.19 15.19
CA LYS A 772 32.57 -29.05 16.33
C LYS A 772 31.97 -28.28 17.49
N PRO A 773 32.57 -27.17 17.99
CA PRO A 773 31.95 -26.41 19.07
C PRO A 773 30.62 -25.81 18.66
N VAL A 774 30.50 -25.26 17.45
CA VAL A 774 29.25 -24.68 16.95
C VAL A 774 28.15 -25.74 16.84
N ASN A 775 28.47 -26.88 16.21
CA ASN A 775 27.50 -27.97 16.06
C ASN A 775 27.08 -28.60 17.40
N ALA A 776 27.99 -28.64 18.39
CA ALA A 776 27.68 -29.15 19.73
C ALA A 776 26.67 -28.22 20.46
N VAL A 777 26.81 -26.91 20.29
CA VAL A 777 25.94 -25.93 20.99
C VAL A 777 24.62 -25.76 20.26
N VAL A 778 24.63 -25.49 18.95
CA VAL A 778 23.40 -25.09 18.20
C VAL A 778 22.98 -26.10 17.13
N GLY A 779 23.83 -27.04 16.75
CA GLY A 779 23.58 -27.96 15.62
C GLY A 779 22.34 -28.84 15.81
N TRP A 780 22.07 -29.30 17.04
CA TRP A 780 20.87 -30.10 17.37
C TRP A 780 19.57 -29.35 17.10
N PHE A 781 19.62 -28.02 17.14
CA PHE A 781 18.48 -27.14 17.00
C PHE A 781 18.38 -26.55 15.57
N TRP A 782 19.44 -25.91 15.07
CA TRP A 782 19.44 -25.23 13.77
C TRP A 782 19.45 -26.17 12.57
N THR A 783 20.21 -27.29 12.62
CA THR A 783 20.32 -28.18 11.46
C THR A 783 18.98 -28.79 11.01
N PRO A 784 18.10 -29.26 11.93
CA PRO A 784 16.75 -29.70 11.51
C PRO A 784 15.90 -28.62 10.86
N LEU A 785 15.92 -27.38 11.39
CA LEU A 785 15.18 -26.25 10.84
C LEU A 785 15.68 -25.91 9.43
N GLY A 786 16.99 -25.84 9.22
CA GLY A 786 17.57 -25.56 7.91
C GLY A 786 17.32 -26.64 6.88
N ALA A 787 17.27 -27.90 7.30
CA ALA A 787 16.91 -29.01 6.42
C ALA A 787 15.45 -28.96 5.96
N ALA A 788 14.58 -28.25 6.67
CA ALA A 788 13.17 -28.05 6.40
C ALA A 788 12.79 -26.56 6.29
N SER A 789 13.75 -25.71 5.86
CA SER A 789 13.58 -24.26 5.90
C SER A 789 12.37 -23.73 5.14
N LEU A 790 12.01 -24.32 3.99
CA LEU A 790 10.81 -23.93 3.25
C LEU A 790 9.53 -24.28 4.03
N TYR A 791 9.52 -25.41 4.72
CA TYR A 791 8.40 -25.77 5.62
C TYR A 791 8.26 -24.75 6.76
N VAL A 792 9.38 -24.41 7.42
CA VAL A 792 9.39 -23.40 8.49
C VAL A 792 8.87 -22.07 7.97
N PHE A 793 9.30 -21.67 6.78
CA PHE A 793 8.84 -20.43 6.12
C PHE A 793 7.34 -20.41 5.83
N ILE A 794 6.73 -21.55 5.46
CA ILE A 794 5.29 -21.62 5.22
C ILE A 794 4.50 -21.58 6.54
N VAL A 795 5.00 -22.29 7.54
CA VAL A 795 4.27 -22.45 8.81
C VAL A 795 4.31 -21.18 9.67
N HIS A 796 5.39 -20.40 9.62
CA HIS A 796 5.53 -19.18 10.44
C HIS A 796 4.43 -18.14 10.17
N VAL A 797 3.89 -18.07 8.95
CA VAL A 797 2.80 -17.16 8.60
C VAL A 797 1.60 -17.31 9.56
N PHE A 798 1.26 -18.56 9.88
CA PHE A 798 0.18 -18.86 10.82
C PHE A 798 0.54 -18.55 12.27
N PHE A 799 1.83 -18.60 12.62
CA PHE A 799 2.30 -18.17 13.94
C PHE A 799 2.23 -16.66 14.07
N VAL A 800 2.62 -15.91 13.04
CA VAL A 800 2.50 -14.44 13.03
C VAL A 800 1.02 -14.04 13.22
N LEU A 801 0.10 -14.65 12.46
CA LEU A 801 -1.33 -14.43 12.64
C LEU A 801 -1.81 -14.78 14.06
N ALA A 802 -1.41 -15.93 14.59
CA ALA A 802 -1.81 -16.34 15.94
C ALA A 802 -1.27 -15.41 17.04
N ILE A 803 -0.05 -14.90 16.87
CA ILE A 803 0.57 -13.95 17.81
C ILE A 803 -0.13 -12.60 17.76
N ALA A 804 -0.49 -12.11 16.58
CA ALA A 804 -1.24 -10.86 16.42
C ALA A 804 -2.59 -10.88 17.17
N ASN A 805 -3.20 -12.08 17.30
CA ASN A 805 -4.47 -12.26 18.00
C ASN A 805 -4.34 -12.59 19.51
N ILE A 806 -3.19 -12.31 20.15
CA ILE A 806 -3.04 -12.48 21.59
C ILE A 806 -3.55 -11.21 22.30
N PRO A 807 -4.64 -11.29 23.06
CA PRO A 807 -5.20 -10.11 23.73
C PRO A 807 -4.21 -9.47 24.71
N GLY A 808 -4.06 -8.16 24.64
CA GLY A 808 -3.19 -7.39 25.56
C GLY A 808 -1.69 -7.62 25.36
N LEU A 809 -1.29 -8.06 24.18
CA LEU A 809 0.13 -8.22 23.84
C LEU A 809 0.77 -6.85 23.62
N ASP A 810 1.70 -6.49 24.50
CA ASP A 810 2.60 -5.36 24.30
C ASP A 810 3.85 -5.83 23.52
N ARG A 811 3.95 -5.43 22.24
CA ARG A 811 5.04 -5.80 21.31
C ARG A 811 6.39 -5.19 21.76
N GLY A 812 6.37 -4.06 22.47
CA GLY A 812 7.56 -3.41 23.05
C GLY A 812 8.08 -4.11 24.31
N SER A 813 7.27 -4.95 24.97
CA SER A 813 7.62 -5.60 26.21
C SER A 813 8.66 -6.70 26.05
N LEU A 814 9.87 -6.46 26.58
CA LEU A 814 11.00 -7.39 26.48
C LEU A 814 10.66 -8.79 27.05
N TRP A 815 9.89 -8.90 28.14
CA TRP A 815 9.58 -10.19 28.75
C TRP A 815 8.49 -10.94 27.98
N GLN A 816 7.44 -10.26 27.51
CA GLN A 816 6.38 -10.87 26.71
C GLN A 816 6.97 -11.39 25.38
N GLY A 817 7.70 -10.54 24.64
CA GLY A 817 8.37 -10.93 23.41
C GLY A 817 9.35 -12.10 23.60
N THR A 818 10.09 -12.12 24.73
CA THR A 818 10.98 -13.26 25.01
C THR A 818 10.23 -14.56 25.20
N VAL A 819 9.13 -14.56 25.94
CA VAL A 819 8.30 -15.75 26.18
C VAL A 819 7.68 -16.23 24.87
N ILE A 820 7.06 -15.33 24.12
CA ILE A 820 6.37 -15.68 22.86
C ILE A 820 7.35 -16.23 21.84
N HIS A 821 8.46 -15.54 21.56
CA HIS A 821 9.50 -16.03 20.65
C HIS A 821 10.04 -17.39 21.08
N THR A 822 10.24 -17.60 22.38
CA THR A 822 10.71 -18.91 22.88
C THR A 822 9.70 -20.01 22.59
N VAL A 823 8.42 -19.77 22.85
CA VAL A 823 7.34 -20.74 22.60
C VAL A 823 7.21 -21.01 21.11
N GLU A 824 7.16 -19.97 20.29
CA GLU A 824 7.08 -20.06 18.82
C GLU A 824 8.20 -20.92 18.25
N ILE A 825 9.44 -20.58 18.57
CA ILE A 825 10.64 -21.28 18.08
C ILE A 825 10.62 -22.75 18.49
N LEU A 826 10.25 -23.04 19.73
CA LEU A 826 10.16 -24.42 20.24
C LEU A 826 9.05 -25.21 19.57
N LEU A 827 7.88 -24.60 19.34
CA LEU A 827 6.76 -25.24 18.63
C LEU A 827 7.14 -25.55 17.18
N ILE A 828 7.70 -24.59 16.45
CA ILE A 828 8.16 -24.80 15.07
C ILE A 828 9.21 -25.92 15.02
N TRP A 829 10.18 -25.90 15.93
CA TRP A 829 11.19 -26.96 16.02
C TRP A 829 10.57 -28.34 16.31
N LEU A 830 9.60 -28.39 17.22
CA LEU A 830 8.88 -29.64 17.54
C LEU A 830 8.10 -30.16 16.33
N MET A 831 7.41 -29.26 15.58
CA MET A 831 6.70 -29.61 14.35
C MET A 831 7.66 -30.21 13.31
N VAL A 832 8.83 -29.62 13.14
CA VAL A 832 9.86 -30.15 12.25
C VAL A 832 10.35 -31.53 12.73
N LYS A 833 10.63 -31.70 14.01
CA LYS A 833 11.05 -32.97 14.60
C LYS A 833 9.99 -34.08 14.47
N LYS A 834 8.75 -33.74 14.65
CA LYS A 834 7.61 -34.68 14.51
C LYS A 834 7.17 -34.87 13.08
N LYS A 835 7.76 -34.13 12.11
CA LYS A 835 7.39 -34.14 10.69
C LYS A 835 5.90 -33.83 10.46
N PHE A 836 5.36 -32.91 11.25
CA PHE A 836 3.95 -32.51 11.18
C PHE A 836 3.66 -31.93 9.78
N LEU A 837 2.60 -32.40 9.12
CA LEU A 837 2.17 -31.99 7.76
C LEU A 837 3.27 -32.06 6.65
N PHE A 838 4.35 -32.80 6.81
CA PHE A 838 5.40 -32.93 5.77
C PHE A 838 4.92 -33.63 4.49
N SER A 839 3.80 -34.30 4.51
CA SER A 839 3.17 -34.91 3.33
C SER A 839 2.54 -33.85 2.42
N VAL A 840 2.03 -32.76 3.01
CA VAL A 840 1.31 -31.68 2.32
C VAL A 840 2.24 -30.53 2.01
N ILE A 841 2.92 -30.00 3.01
CA ILE A 841 3.80 -28.83 2.91
C ILE A 841 5.17 -29.24 2.35
N PRO A 842 5.71 -28.54 1.32
CA PRO A 842 7.06 -28.83 0.78
C PRO A 842 8.16 -28.47 1.78
N ARG A 843 9.31 -29.18 1.63
CA ARG A 843 10.51 -29.00 2.48
C ARG A 843 11.60 -28.28 1.73
#